data_dd55dc8e9db2bb3ecff3e3d9067f4fc5
#
_entry.id   dd55dc8e9db2bb3ecff3e3d9067f4fc5
#
_cell.length_a   1.000
_cell.length_b   1.000
_cell.length_c   1.000
_cell.angle_alpha   90.00
_cell.angle_beta   90.00
_cell.angle_gamma   90.00
#
_symmetry.space_group_name_H-M   'P 1'
#
loop_
_entity.id
_entity.type
_entity.pdbx_description
1 polymer ?
#
loop_
_entity_poly.entity_id
_entity_poly.type
_entity_poly.pdbx_seq_one_letter_code
_entity_poly.pdbx_strand_id
1 'polypeptide(L)'
;MARDLQPLFSPSSVAVLGASNDPAKWGNWLARGALLGAHRRPVYLVNRNGGRVLGVETYTSLQSLPEAPELVVVAVPAAGFEEAVDSALAKGARAIVGITAGLGEGGGEALARERALVERVRSAGAMLLGPNCLGVFDSSSDLGLASNEFPPGSIGLISQSGNLALELGMLARPYGLGFSRFASIGNQADLDLAELVASYAVHEPTRLIAVYAEDFRDGRAFVDAVASAGKPVLLLTVGRTAASVRAAASHTGALVSDLAVVEAACRAAGAHMVATPGQLIDLAQGLLLARPMAGRRVAVLSDGGGHGAIACDAAAAAGLELPLLSGELAARLASMLPPTASTVNPVDIAGGGEQDFFSYSRVARGILESGEVDGVLMTGFFGGYSTYSDEFNKRETDVAREIVRAVADTGRPVVAQSMYPATPPSQALREGGVPVYQTIESAAAALAALVERPAPAGAPVAPAADPQPLDAGYHGSRDLLERAGVPFAAARRAGTPGEVQQAADELGFPVVLKGLGMLHKSDAGGVVVGIPDAEALARELAGMQQRLAPPEFSVERMAPLADGVELIVGARRDARFGAVAIVGLGGVFAELFKDVAIGLAPLTADQAERLLRSLRGAALLGPARGREGVDVRAAAEAAAALSRLAAARPDIAEIEINPLLATPSGALALDARIIPATEGGADAG
;
A
#
# COMPACT_ATOMS: atom_id res chain seq x y z
N MET A 1 16.35 -9.29 15.69
CA MET A 1 16.58 -7.85 15.99
C MET A 1 16.86 -7.15 14.67
N ALA A 2 16.29 -5.94 14.45
CA ALA A 2 16.61 -5.15 13.26
C ALA A 2 18.11 -4.81 13.26
N ARG A 3 18.75 -4.85 12.07
CA ARG A 3 20.15 -4.46 11.91
C ARG A 3 20.33 -2.96 12.21
N ASP A 4 21.44 -2.59 12.83
CA ASP A 4 21.80 -1.18 13.01
C ASP A 4 22.35 -0.63 11.69
N LEU A 5 21.61 0.29 11.06
CA LEU A 5 21.99 0.93 9.79
C LEU A 5 22.79 2.23 9.99
N GLN A 6 23.26 2.51 11.20
CA GLN A 6 24.11 3.69 11.45
C GLN A 6 25.36 3.72 10.56
N PRO A 7 26.07 2.60 10.30
CA PRO A 7 27.24 2.61 9.40
C PRO A 7 26.92 3.03 7.96
N LEU A 8 25.66 2.87 7.52
CA LEU A 8 25.21 3.27 6.19
C LEU A 8 24.89 4.77 6.08
N PHE A 9 24.22 5.34 7.12
CA PHE A 9 23.69 6.71 7.06
C PHE A 9 24.50 7.75 7.83
N SER A 10 25.26 7.34 8.84
CA SER A 10 26.10 8.22 9.65
C SER A 10 27.44 7.54 9.98
N PRO A 11 28.21 7.15 8.93
CA PRO A 11 29.47 6.46 9.12
C PRO A 11 30.53 7.37 9.76
N SER A 12 31.41 6.76 10.55
CA SER A 12 32.57 7.43 11.14
C SER A 12 33.67 7.74 10.11
N SER A 13 33.74 7.00 9.00
CA SER A 13 34.66 7.19 7.89
C SER A 13 34.12 6.65 6.58
N VAL A 14 34.50 7.23 5.45
CA VAL A 14 33.99 6.85 4.11
C VAL A 14 35.16 6.61 3.16
N ALA A 15 35.14 5.52 2.40
CA ALA A 15 36.02 5.31 1.25
C ALA A 15 35.22 5.25 -0.05
N VAL A 16 35.68 5.93 -1.10
CA VAL A 16 35.13 5.88 -2.46
C VAL A 16 36.10 5.11 -3.35
N LEU A 17 35.75 3.85 -3.64
CA LEU A 17 36.53 2.98 -4.51
C LEU A 17 36.10 3.16 -5.97
N GLY A 18 37.02 3.58 -6.80
CA GLY A 18 36.76 3.98 -8.20
C GLY A 18 36.62 5.50 -8.36
N ALA A 19 37.12 6.30 -7.41
CA ALA A 19 37.14 7.76 -7.49
C ALA A 19 37.81 8.25 -8.80
N SER A 20 37.24 9.30 -9.43
CA SER A 20 37.67 9.77 -10.76
C SER A 20 37.57 11.29 -10.91
N ASN A 21 38.46 11.86 -11.73
CA ASN A 21 38.32 13.26 -12.17
C ASN A 21 37.36 13.44 -13.36
N ASP A 22 36.98 12.35 -14.04
CA ASP A 22 36.11 12.39 -15.17
C ASP A 22 34.64 12.65 -14.72
N PRO A 23 34.05 13.82 -15.08
CA PRO A 23 32.71 14.19 -14.63
C PRO A 23 31.59 13.28 -15.19
N ALA A 24 31.88 12.47 -16.21
CA ALA A 24 30.93 11.50 -16.75
C ALA A 24 30.88 10.19 -15.94
N LYS A 25 31.78 10.00 -14.98
CA LYS A 25 31.85 8.77 -14.18
C LYS A 25 31.23 8.93 -12.80
N TRP A 26 30.55 7.87 -12.35
CA TRP A 26 30.02 7.77 -10.98
C TRP A 26 31.05 8.10 -9.91
N GLY A 27 32.28 7.63 -10.07
CA GLY A 27 33.37 7.91 -9.13
C GLY A 27 33.70 9.40 -8.95
N ASN A 28 33.38 10.28 -9.91
CA ASN A 28 33.49 11.72 -9.73
C ASN A 28 32.40 12.29 -8.83
N TRP A 29 31.16 11.92 -9.11
CA TRP A 29 29.98 12.39 -8.38
C TRP A 29 30.03 11.97 -6.91
N LEU A 30 30.35 10.68 -6.68
CA LEU A 30 30.48 10.12 -5.35
C LEU A 30 31.63 10.73 -4.55
N ALA A 31 32.77 10.97 -5.21
CA ALA A 31 33.90 11.66 -4.56
C ALA A 31 33.56 13.10 -4.17
N ARG A 32 32.84 13.85 -5.05
CA ARG A 32 32.33 15.20 -4.71
C ARG A 32 31.42 15.16 -3.49
N GLY A 33 30.43 14.26 -3.51
CA GLY A 33 29.45 14.11 -2.43
C GLY A 33 30.11 13.70 -1.11
N ALA A 34 31.04 12.75 -1.16
CA ALA A 34 31.79 12.34 0.04
C ALA A 34 32.61 13.50 0.63
N LEU A 35 33.29 14.28 -0.21
CA LEU A 35 34.12 15.41 0.22
C LEU A 35 33.31 16.55 0.86
N LEU A 36 32.04 16.74 0.53
CA LEU A 36 31.16 17.69 1.24
C LEU A 36 31.07 17.37 2.74
N GLY A 37 31.10 16.08 3.11
CA GLY A 37 31.08 15.61 4.50
C GLY A 37 32.46 15.48 5.16
N ALA A 38 33.57 15.88 4.48
CA ALA A 38 34.94 15.70 5.00
C ALA A 38 35.23 16.50 6.26
N HIS A 39 34.47 17.55 6.57
CA HIS A 39 34.54 18.29 7.81
C HIS A 39 34.03 17.51 9.04
N ARG A 40 33.30 16.44 8.84
CA ARG A 40 32.71 15.58 9.90
C ARG A 40 33.45 14.25 10.08
N ARG A 41 34.09 13.76 9.02
CA ARG A 41 34.70 12.42 9.02
C ARG A 41 35.82 12.30 8.02
N PRO A 42 36.78 11.38 8.22
CA PRO A 42 37.77 11.01 7.22
C PRO A 42 37.10 10.51 5.92
N VAL A 43 37.56 11.02 4.77
CA VAL A 43 37.13 10.61 3.44
C VAL A 43 38.34 10.13 2.65
N TYR A 44 38.32 8.88 2.21
CA TYR A 44 39.42 8.25 1.47
C TYR A 44 38.99 8.04 0.03
N LEU A 45 39.69 8.68 -0.90
CA LEU A 45 39.51 8.46 -2.33
C LEU A 45 40.47 7.38 -2.80
N VAL A 46 39.93 6.31 -3.42
CA VAL A 46 40.74 5.18 -3.90
C VAL A 46 40.66 5.09 -5.42
N ASN A 47 41.83 5.17 -6.07
CA ASN A 47 41.98 5.00 -7.51
C ASN A 47 43.22 4.15 -7.79
N ARG A 48 43.07 3.02 -8.51
CA ARG A 48 44.17 2.08 -8.80
C ARG A 48 45.42 2.71 -9.44
N ASN A 49 45.23 3.81 -10.15
CA ASN A 49 46.33 4.52 -10.84
C ASN A 49 47.05 5.55 -9.94
N GLY A 50 46.54 5.75 -8.71
CA GLY A 50 47.05 6.78 -7.81
C GLY A 50 46.79 8.20 -8.33
N GLY A 51 47.56 9.15 -7.84
CA GLY A 51 47.47 10.57 -8.22
C GLY A 51 46.47 11.36 -7.41
N ARG A 52 45.88 12.40 -8.01
CA ARG A 52 44.92 13.29 -7.34
C ARG A 52 43.57 13.27 -8.02
N VAL A 53 42.52 13.17 -7.22
CA VAL A 53 41.11 13.30 -7.66
C VAL A 53 40.48 14.47 -6.91
N LEU A 54 39.91 15.43 -7.63
CA LEU A 54 39.31 16.66 -7.08
C LEU A 54 40.28 17.42 -6.14
N GLY A 55 41.59 17.37 -6.45
CA GLY A 55 42.63 18.02 -5.65
C GLY A 55 43.10 17.23 -4.42
N VAL A 56 42.49 16.10 -4.09
CA VAL A 56 42.84 15.23 -2.96
C VAL A 56 43.71 14.07 -3.45
N GLU A 57 44.77 13.72 -2.71
CA GLU A 57 45.57 12.53 -3.02
C GLU A 57 44.79 11.26 -2.85
N THR A 58 44.98 10.31 -3.78
CA THR A 58 44.27 9.04 -3.77
C THR A 58 45.17 7.90 -3.30
N TYR A 59 44.56 6.95 -2.62
CA TYR A 59 45.15 5.65 -2.31
C TYR A 59 45.02 4.72 -3.51
N THR A 60 45.92 3.78 -3.69
CA THR A 60 45.91 2.84 -4.81
C THR A 60 45.03 1.60 -4.53
N SER A 61 44.76 1.31 -3.25
CA SER A 61 43.93 0.20 -2.81
C SER A 61 43.28 0.50 -1.46
N LEU A 62 42.22 -0.25 -1.08
CA LEU A 62 41.64 -0.17 0.27
C LEU A 62 42.63 -0.59 1.35
N GLN A 63 43.51 -1.57 1.07
CA GLN A 63 44.52 -2.06 2.01
C GLN A 63 45.56 -0.99 2.37
N SER A 64 45.84 -0.04 1.47
CA SER A 64 46.76 1.06 1.70
C SER A 64 46.21 2.20 2.57
N LEU A 65 44.92 2.15 2.92
CA LEU A 65 44.30 3.14 3.82
C LEU A 65 44.88 3.06 5.24
N PRO A 66 45.03 4.20 5.93
CA PRO A 66 45.61 4.25 7.29
C PRO A 66 44.73 3.54 8.33
N GLU A 67 43.43 3.49 8.11
CA GLU A 67 42.45 2.82 8.98
C GLU A 67 41.36 2.10 8.17
N ALA A 68 40.55 1.30 8.84
CA ALA A 68 39.40 0.64 8.24
C ALA A 68 38.25 1.67 7.98
N PRO A 69 37.79 1.85 6.73
CA PRO A 69 36.65 2.71 6.48
C PRO A 69 35.36 1.98 6.95
N GLU A 70 34.47 2.69 7.66
CA GLU A 70 33.22 2.11 8.12
C GLU A 70 32.25 1.90 6.94
N LEU A 71 32.21 2.86 5.99
CA LEU A 71 31.41 2.78 4.76
C LEU A 71 32.33 2.78 3.53
N VAL A 72 32.13 1.82 2.63
CA VAL A 72 32.79 1.77 1.31
C VAL A 72 31.77 1.89 0.20
N VAL A 73 31.95 2.90 -0.68
CA VAL A 73 31.16 3.01 -1.92
C VAL A 73 31.97 2.41 -3.06
N VAL A 74 31.38 1.44 -3.75
CA VAL A 74 32.01 0.68 -4.83
C VAL A 74 31.45 1.12 -6.18
N ALA A 75 32.30 1.83 -6.96
CA ALA A 75 31.99 2.33 -8.30
C ALA A 75 33.02 1.82 -9.32
N VAL A 76 33.14 0.51 -9.44
CA VAL A 76 34.04 -0.19 -10.37
C VAL A 76 33.25 -0.97 -11.44
N PRO A 77 33.84 -1.35 -12.58
CA PRO A 77 33.16 -2.21 -13.54
C PRO A 77 32.71 -3.55 -12.94
N ALA A 78 31.64 -4.14 -13.47
CA ALA A 78 31.03 -5.37 -12.95
C ALA A 78 32.04 -6.53 -12.76
N ALA A 79 32.99 -6.71 -13.68
CA ALA A 79 34.00 -7.76 -13.58
C ALA A 79 34.92 -7.66 -12.34
N GLY A 80 35.03 -6.47 -11.72
CA GLY A 80 35.84 -6.26 -10.51
C GLY A 80 35.01 -6.05 -9.25
N PHE A 81 33.69 -6.17 -9.32
CA PHE A 81 32.80 -5.80 -8.22
C PHE A 81 32.95 -6.76 -7.01
N GLU A 82 32.93 -8.07 -7.24
CA GLU A 82 33.08 -9.07 -6.17
C GLU A 82 34.43 -8.91 -5.43
N GLU A 83 35.52 -8.77 -6.19
CA GLU A 83 36.85 -8.54 -5.61
C GLU A 83 36.90 -7.24 -4.78
N ALA A 84 36.23 -6.19 -5.26
CA ALA A 84 36.14 -4.91 -4.55
C ALA A 84 35.37 -5.06 -3.22
N VAL A 85 34.28 -5.80 -3.21
CA VAL A 85 33.51 -6.10 -1.98
C VAL A 85 34.35 -6.94 -1.02
N ASP A 86 34.97 -8.04 -1.49
CA ASP A 86 35.82 -8.88 -0.66
C ASP A 86 37.01 -8.08 -0.07
N SER A 87 37.59 -7.18 -0.86
CA SER A 87 38.62 -6.24 -0.40
C SER A 87 38.12 -5.28 0.69
N ALA A 88 36.88 -4.77 0.56
CA ALA A 88 36.25 -3.91 1.58
C ALA A 88 35.99 -4.70 2.89
N LEU A 89 35.48 -5.91 2.79
CA LEU A 89 35.27 -6.79 3.93
C LEU A 89 36.59 -7.13 4.65
N ALA A 90 37.64 -7.49 3.89
CA ALA A 90 38.96 -7.78 4.43
C ALA A 90 39.60 -6.55 5.12
N LYS A 91 39.23 -5.33 4.71
CA LYS A 91 39.69 -4.09 5.37
C LYS A 91 38.85 -3.76 6.62
N GLY A 92 37.68 -4.42 6.82
CA GLY A 92 36.84 -4.22 7.99
C GLY A 92 35.66 -3.27 7.77
N ALA A 93 35.24 -3.05 6.53
CA ALA A 93 34.04 -2.24 6.23
C ALA A 93 32.78 -2.88 6.85
N ARG A 94 31.94 -2.04 7.47
CA ARG A 94 30.65 -2.45 8.07
C ARG A 94 29.46 -2.22 7.13
N ALA A 95 29.58 -1.24 6.22
CA ALA A 95 28.58 -0.96 5.20
C ALA A 95 29.23 -0.81 3.83
N ILE A 96 28.57 -1.33 2.81
CA ILE A 96 29.00 -1.26 1.41
C ILE A 96 27.83 -0.74 0.58
N VAL A 97 28.11 0.22 -0.31
CA VAL A 97 27.14 0.73 -1.30
C VAL A 97 27.64 0.34 -2.69
N GLY A 98 26.91 -0.52 -3.36
CA GLY A 98 27.25 -1.05 -4.70
C GLY A 98 26.55 -0.27 -5.82
N ILE A 99 27.26 0.64 -6.49
CA ILE A 99 26.70 1.41 -7.62
C ILE A 99 26.61 0.56 -8.89
N THR A 100 27.49 -0.40 -9.02
CA THR A 100 27.71 -1.20 -10.22
C THR A 100 26.47 -1.99 -10.62
N ALA A 101 26.06 -1.89 -11.89
CA ALA A 101 25.04 -2.70 -12.53
C ALA A 101 25.64 -3.89 -13.30
N GLY A 102 24.79 -4.82 -13.77
CA GLY A 102 25.19 -5.98 -14.56
C GLY A 102 25.64 -7.17 -13.72
N LEU A 103 25.02 -7.37 -12.56
CA LEU A 103 25.29 -8.46 -11.62
C LEU A 103 24.12 -9.48 -11.62
N GLY A 104 23.19 -9.41 -10.68
CA GLY A 104 22.08 -10.34 -10.52
C GLY A 104 20.93 -10.20 -11.53
N GLU A 105 20.85 -9.07 -12.27
CA GLU A 105 19.74 -8.73 -13.17
C GLU A 105 19.56 -9.73 -14.33
N GLY A 106 20.62 -10.43 -14.71
CA GLY A 106 20.57 -11.46 -15.75
C GLY A 106 19.93 -12.79 -15.33
N GLY A 107 19.59 -12.96 -14.04
CA GLY A 107 19.06 -14.21 -13.50
C GLY A 107 20.07 -15.36 -13.49
N GLY A 108 19.60 -16.59 -13.25
CA GLY A 108 20.42 -17.81 -13.33
C GLY A 108 21.72 -17.76 -12.51
N GLU A 109 22.86 -18.05 -13.15
CA GLU A 109 24.18 -18.05 -12.49
C GLU A 109 24.59 -16.68 -11.93
N ALA A 110 24.16 -15.58 -12.57
CA ALA A 110 24.47 -14.23 -12.11
C ALA A 110 23.79 -13.96 -10.76
N LEU A 111 22.52 -14.32 -10.63
CA LEU A 111 21.79 -14.21 -9.36
C LEU A 111 22.36 -15.13 -8.28
N ALA A 112 22.78 -16.37 -8.64
CA ALA A 112 23.43 -17.28 -7.69
C ALA A 112 24.75 -16.70 -7.14
N ARG A 113 25.56 -16.05 -7.98
CA ARG A 113 26.78 -15.36 -7.55
C ARG A 113 26.48 -14.15 -6.66
N GLU A 114 25.45 -13.37 -6.99
CA GLU A 114 25.01 -12.25 -6.15
C GLU A 114 24.57 -12.74 -4.76
N ARG A 115 23.80 -13.83 -4.69
CA ARG A 115 23.41 -14.45 -3.41
C ARG A 115 24.63 -14.91 -2.60
N ALA A 116 25.60 -15.58 -3.24
CA ALA A 116 26.84 -16.01 -2.58
C ALA A 116 27.66 -14.83 -2.07
N LEU A 117 27.68 -13.72 -2.79
CA LEU A 117 28.32 -12.47 -2.34
C LEU A 117 27.65 -11.92 -1.08
N VAL A 118 26.32 -11.87 -1.06
CA VAL A 118 25.53 -11.40 0.11
C VAL A 118 25.81 -12.27 1.33
N GLU A 119 25.90 -13.61 1.17
CA GLU A 119 26.26 -14.50 2.28
C GLU A 119 27.65 -14.16 2.87
N ARG A 120 28.64 -13.83 2.02
CA ARG A 120 29.96 -13.39 2.50
C ARG A 120 29.86 -12.07 3.26
N VAL A 121 29.08 -11.08 2.74
CA VAL A 121 28.86 -9.79 3.41
C VAL A 121 28.25 -10.00 4.79
N ARG A 122 27.17 -10.78 4.87
CA ARG A 122 26.47 -11.08 6.14
C ARG A 122 27.35 -11.83 7.12
N SER A 123 28.11 -12.82 6.64
CA SER A 123 29.04 -13.62 7.48
C SER A 123 30.15 -12.76 8.08
N ALA A 124 30.57 -11.68 7.41
CA ALA A 124 31.51 -10.69 7.91
C ALA A 124 30.86 -9.67 8.89
N GLY A 125 29.57 -9.77 9.17
CA GLY A 125 28.83 -8.80 10.00
C GLY A 125 28.64 -7.43 9.33
N ALA A 126 28.79 -7.36 8.01
CA ALA A 126 28.58 -6.16 7.20
C ALA A 126 27.22 -6.14 6.52
N MET A 127 26.92 -5.07 5.81
CA MET A 127 25.71 -4.89 5.02
C MET A 127 26.02 -4.35 3.62
N LEU A 128 25.16 -4.69 2.64
CA LEU A 128 25.23 -4.24 1.27
C LEU A 128 23.95 -3.50 0.86
N LEU A 129 24.06 -2.25 0.43
CA LEU A 129 23.00 -1.53 -0.27
C LEU A 129 23.22 -1.64 -1.78
N GLY A 130 22.19 -2.02 -2.51
CA GLY A 130 22.28 -2.32 -3.94
C GLY A 130 22.50 -3.82 -4.20
N PRO A 131 23.29 -4.22 -5.20
CA PRO A 131 23.99 -3.40 -6.22
C PRO A 131 23.04 -2.71 -7.19
N ASN A 132 23.57 -2.12 -8.27
CA ASN A 132 22.77 -1.40 -9.27
C ASN A 132 21.92 -0.28 -8.64
N CYS A 133 22.54 0.55 -7.80
CA CYS A 133 21.86 1.60 -7.04
C CYS A 133 22.44 2.99 -7.30
N LEU A 134 21.65 4.03 -6.96
CA LEU A 134 22.07 5.44 -7.08
C LEU A 134 22.89 5.92 -5.89
N GLY A 135 22.94 5.16 -4.80
CA GLY A 135 23.66 5.50 -3.60
C GLY A 135 22.78 5.89 -2.41
N VAL A 136 23.33 6.67 -1.49
CA VAL A 136 22.74 7.02 -0.20
C VAL A 136 22.97 8.50 0.13
N PHE A 137 22.00 9.11 0.84
CA PHE A 137 22.07 10.48 1.34
C PHE A 137 21.48 10.54 2.75
N ASP A 138 22.07 11.36 3.60
CA ASP A 138 21.51 11.72 4.92
C ASP A 138 21.89 13.17 5.24
N SER A 139 20.85 14.04 5.34
CA SER A 139 21.05 15.47 5.59
C SER A 139 21.52 15.77 7.00
N SER A 140 21.19 14.93 7.99
CA SER A 140 21.55 15.12 9.39
C SER A 140 23.04 14.81 9.66
N SER A 141 23.62 13.96 8.83
CA SER A 141 25.02 13.55 8.93
C SER A 141 25.93 14.18 7.85
N ASP A 142 25.41 15.05 6.97
CA ASP A 142 26.11 15.59 5.80
C ASP A 142 26.71 14.48 4.92
N LEU A 143 25.94 13.42 4.68
CA LEU A 143 26.33 12.31 3.82
C LEU A 143 25.69 12.46 2.45
N GLY A 144 26.49 12.76 1.41
CA GLY A 144 26.03 12.94 0.04
C GLY A 144 26.63 11.91 -0.93
N LEU A 145 26.32 10.63 -0.78
CA LEU A 145 26.84 9.55 -1.62
C LEU A 145 25.80 9.11 -2.66
N ALA A 146 25.17 10.08 -3.31
CA ALA A 146 24.23 9.88 -4.41
C ALA A 146 24.63 10.75 -5.61
N SER A 147 24.15 10.41 -6.83
CA SER A 147 24.51 11.14 -8.05
C SER A 147 23.94 12.56 -8.11
N ASN A 148 22.92 12.89 -7.32
CA ASN A 148 22.26 14.19 -7.26
C ASN A 148 22.17 14.72 -5.85
N GLU A 149 22.14 16.05 -5.76
CA GLU A 149 21.85 16.73 -4.51
C GLU A 149 20.35 16.70 -4.22
N PHE A 150 19.98 16.12 -3.10
CA PHE A 150 18.63 16.21 -2.54
C PHE A 150 18.56 17.42 -1.61
N PRO A 151 17.61 18.36 -1.76
CA PRO A 151 17.45 19.46 -0.82
C PRO A 151 17.16 18.89 0.58
N PRO A 152 17.81 19.38 1.64
CA PRO A 152 17.53 18.97 3.01
C PRO A 152 16.06 19.19 3.40
N GLY A 153 15.48 18.28 4.16
CA GLY A 153 14.10 18.36 4.60
C GLY A 153 13.68 17.17 5.45
N SER A 154 12.41 16.75 5.36
CA SER A 154 11.84 15.78 6.28
C SER A 154 11.27 14.51 5.61
N ILE A 155 11.45 14.34 4.31
CA ILE A 155 11.04 13.13 3.59
C ILE A 155 12.18 12.10 3.63
N GLY A 156 11.92 10.91 4.16
CA GLY A 156 12.78 9.74 3.97
C GLY A 156 12.38 9.03 2.68
N LEU A 157 13.27 8.97 1.68
CA LEU A 157 12.99 8.36 0.39
C LEU A 157 13.73 7.03 0.25
N ILE A 158 12.99 5.96 -0.07
CA ILE A 158 13.51 4.64 -0.43
C ILE A 158 13.07 4.36 -1.86
N SER A 159 14.00 4.06 -2.77
CA SER A 159 13.65 3.86 -4.17
C SER A 159 14.41 2.70 -4.82
N GLN A 160 13.69 1.81 -5.53
CA GLN A 160 14.31 0.82 -6.42
C GLN A 160 14.83 1.45 -7.71
N SER A 161 14.22 2.57 -8.16
CA SER A 161 14.64 3.29 -9.36
C SER A 161 15.42 4.55 -9.03
N GLY A 162 16.64 4.64 -9.54
CA GLY A 162 17.47 5.84 -9.42
C GLY A 162 16.85 7.05 -10.13
N ASN A 163 16.40 6.89 -11.39
CA ASN A 163 15.82 7.98 -12.19
C ASN A 163 14.54 8.52 -11.56
N LEU A 164 13.68 7.65 -11.02
CA LEU A 164 12.47 8.10 -10.36
C LEU A 164 12.78 8.88 -9.07
N ALA A 165 13.81 8.50 -8.32
CA ALA A 165 14.24 9.28 -7.17
C ALA A 165 14.68 10.70 -7.55
N LEU A 166 15.35 10.86 -8.69
CA LEU A 166 15.73 12.18 -9.23
C LEU A 166 14.50 13.00 -9.60
N GLU A 167 13.53 12.39 -10.26
CA GLU A 167 12.26 13.04 -10.61
C GLU A 167 11.54 13.53 -9.35
N LEU A 168 11.43 12.70 -8.31
CA LEU A 168 10.83 13.08 -7.03
C LEU A 168 11.56 14.26 -6.39
N GLY A 169 12.90 14.28 -6.45
CA GLY A 169 13.72 15.42 -6.00
C GLY A 169 13.38 16.71 -6.74
N MET A 170 13.20 16.63 -8.05
CA MET A 170 12.84 17.79 -8.89
C MET A 170 11.41 18.27 -8.59
N LEU A 171 10.45 17.35 -8.46
CA LEU A 171 9.05 17.66 -8.18
C LEU A 171 8.84 18.26 -6.78
N ALA A 172 9.68 17.93 -5.82
CA ALA A 172 9.61 18.43 -4.44
C ALA A 172 10.03 19.91 -4.30
N ARG A 173 11.00 20.37 -5.11
CA ARG A 173 11.61 21.72 -5.01
C ARG A 173 10.64 22.88 -5.09
N PRO A 174 9.68 22.94 -6.04
CA PRO A 174 8.74 24.06 -6.14
C PRO A 174 7.86 24.23 -4.90
N TYR A 175 7.69 23.18 -4.11
CA TYR A 175 6.88 23.22 -2.88
C TYR A 175 7.72 23.45 -1.60
N GLY A 176 9.03 23.62 -1.75
CA GLY A 176 9.95 23.76 -0.60
C GLY A 176 10.10 22.46 0.20
N LEU A 177 9.74 21.32 -0.37
CA LEU A 177 9.91 20.01 0.24
C LEU A 177 11.34 19.50 0.03
N GLY A 178 11.85 18.77 1.01
CA GLY A 178 13.20 18.20 0.96
C GLY A 178 13.29 16.87 1.69
N PHE A 179 14.49 16.30 1.66
CA PHE A 179 14.75 14.93 2.09
C PHE A 179 15.63 14.90 3.34
N SER A 180 15.26 14.08 4.29
CA SER A 180 16.08 13.77 5.47
C SER A 180 17.07 12.66 5.18
N ARG A 181 16.58 11.60 4.50
CA ARG A 181 17.35 10.44 4.05
C ARG A 181 16.91 10.01 2.66
N PHE A 182 17.86 9.43 1.92
CA PHE A 182 17.59 8.70 0.69
C PHE A 182 18.44 7.43 0.65
N ALA A 183 17.81 6.34 0.21
CA ALA A 183 18.50 5.11 -0.16
C ALA A 183 17.96 4.60 -1.48
N SER A 184 18.85 4.38 -2.44
CA SER A 184 18.53 3.62 -3.65
C SER A 184 18.85 2.15 -3.39
N ILE A 185 17.83 1.28 -3.45
CA ILE A 185 18.03 -0.13 -3.11
C ILE A 185 18.43 -1.01 -4.31
N GLY A 186 18.29 -0.50 -5.54
CA GLY A 186 18.69 -1.23 -6.75
C GLY A 186 18.14 -2.64 -6.80
N ASN A 187 19.01 -3.65 -6.94
CA ASN A 187 18.64 -5.07 -6.95
C ASN A 187 18.10 -5.58 -5.60
N GLN A 188 18.22 -4.80 -4.54
CA GLN A 188 17.76 -5.22 -3.20
C GLN A 188 18.40 -6.55 -2.76
N ALA A 189 19.71 -6.73 -3.02
CA ALA A 189 20.37 -8.02 -2.81
C ALA A 189 20.48 -8.41 -1.33
N ASP A 190 20.77 -7.46 -0.43
CA ASP A 190 20.91 -7.68 1.02
C ASP A 190 19.93 -6.85 1.83
N LEU A 191 20.10 -5.52 1.88
CA LEU A 191 19.16 -4.65 2.57
C LEU A 191 17.84 -4.55 1.79
N ASP A 192 16.72 -4.67 2.51
CA ASP A 192 15.39 -4.66 1.94
C ASP A 192 14.55 -3.43 2.37
N LEU A 193 13.33 -3.36 1.82
CA LEU A 193 12.37 -2.28 2.10
C LEU A 193 11.98 -2.23 3.59
N ALA A 194 11.76 -3.37 4.23
CA ALA A 194 11.29 -3.44 5.60
C ALA A 194 12.34 -2.89 6.58
N GLU A 195 13.61 -3.25 6.39
CA GLU A 195 14.72 -2.77 7.22
C GLU A 195 14.91 -1.25 7.07
N LEU A 196 14.83 -0.73 5.85
CA LEU A 196 14.95 0.71 5.60
C LEU A 196 13.76 1.49 6.17
N VAL A 197 12.52 1.01 5.99
CA VAL A 197 11.33 1.62 6.60
C VAL A 197 11.48 1.66 8.12
N ALA A 198 11.88 0.56 8.75
CA ALA A 198 12.11 0.50 10.20
C ALA A 198 13.20 1.48 10.66
N SER A 199 14.31 1.61 9.90
CA SER A 199 15.36 2.58 10.18
C SER A 199 14.88 4.04 10.05
N TYR A 200 14.04 4.32 9.04
CA TYR A 200 13.50 5.67 8.83
C TYR A 200 12.42 6.03 9.86
N ALA A 201 11.70 5.03 10.35
CA ALA A 201 10.70 5.21 11.40
C ALA A 201 11.29 5.81 12.68
N VAL A 202 12.49 5.39 13.07
CA VAL A 202 13.18 5.88 14.28
C VAL A 202 14.08 7.10 14.02
N HIS A 203 14.30 7.49 12.76
CA HIS A 203 15.11 8.65 12.42
C HIS A 203 14.33 9.93 12.67
N GLU A 204 14.74 10.71 13.68
CA GLU A 204 14.00 11.89 14.15
C GLU A 204 13.74 12.94 13.06
N PRO A 205 14.70 13.32 12.17
CA PRO A 205 14.45 14.27 11.11
C PRO A 205 13.46 13.79 10.03
N THR A 206 13.24 12.47 9.89
CA THR A 206 12.24 11.93 8.96
C THR A 206 10.84 12.08 9.54
N ARG A 207 9.97 12.82 8.88
CA ARG A 207 8.56 12.99 9.29
C ARG A 207 7.58 12.22 8.40
N LEU A 208 8.02 11.85 7.20
CA LEU A 208 7.24 11.07 6.22
C LEU A 208 8.19 10.13 5.49
N ILE A 209 7.74 8.92 5.21
CA ILE A 209 8.50 7.91 4.46
C ILE A 209 7.85 7.74 3.09
N ALA A 210 8.62 8.00 2.03
CA ALA A 210 8.22 7.76 0.65
C ALA A 210 8.95 6.53 0.12
N VAL A 211 8.20 5.61 -0.48
CA VAL A 211 8.72 4.34 -1.02
C VAL A 211 8.33 4.21 -2.48
N TYR A 212 9.30 3.92 -3.34
CA TYR A 212 9.05 3.36 -4.67
C TYR A 212 9.54 1.92 -4.71
N ALA A 213 8.63 1.00 -5.02
CA ALA A 213 8.93 -0.42 -5.07
C ALA A 213 8.31 -1.07 -6.32
N GLU A 214 9.07 -1.94 -6.97
CA GLU A 214 8.65 -2.79 -8.08
C GLU A 214 8.42 -4.24 -7.61
N ASP A 215 9.21 -4.69 -6.63
CA ASP A 215 9.12 -6.01 -6.00
C ASP A 215 9.27 -5.89 -4.47
N PHE A 216 8.60 -6.77 -3.76
CA PHE A 216 8.66 -6.92 -2.30
C PHE A 216 9.28 -8.28 -1.97
N ARG A 217 10.54 -8.33 -1.52
CA ARG A 217 11.18 -9.59 -1.15
C ARG A 217 10.45 -10.29 -0.01
N ASP A 218 10.19 -9.55 1.06
CA ASP A 218 9.34 -9.96 2.17
C ASP A 218 8.24 -8.90 2.37
N GLY A 219 7.13 -9.11 1.67
CA GLY A 219 5.97 -8.21 1.74
C GLY A 219 5.33 -8.21 3.14
N ARG A 220 5.45 -9.29 3.89
CA ARG A 220 4.91 -9.36 5.26
C ARG A 220 5.75 -8.51 6.21
N ALA A 221 7.06 -8.64 6.17
CA ALA A 221 7.96 -7.80 6.97
C ALA A 221 7.80 -6.31 6.61
N PHE A 222 7.57 -5.98 5.32
CA PHE A 222 7.26 -4.62 4.90
C PHE A 222 5.96 -4.09 5.53
N VAL A 223 4.88 -4.87 5.53
CA VAL A 223 3.60 -4.51 6.17
C VAL A 223 3.79 -4.23 7.66
N ASP A 224 4.52 -5.09 8.36
CA ASP A 224 4.78 -4.94 9.79
C ASP A 224 5.64 -3.70 10.09
N ALA A 225 6.66 -3.44 9.26
CA ALA A 225 7.50 -2.25 9.39
C ALA A 225 6.69 -0.96 9.17
N VAL A 226 5.83 -0.93 8.15
CA VAL A 226 4.95 0.21 7.87
C VAL A 226 3.93 0.42 8.99
N ALA A 227 3.26 -0.64 9.44
CA ALA A 227 2.27 -0.56 10.53
C ALA A 227 2.87 -0.04 11.85
N SER A 228 4.16 -0.35 12.07
CA SER A 228 4.89 0.05 13.28
C SER A 228 5.62 1.39 13.13
N ALA A 229 5.63 2.00 11.95
CA ALA A 229 6.48 3.17 11.66
C ALA A 229 6.11 4.42 12.47
N GLY A 230 4.84 4.59 12.88
CA GLY A 230 4.37 5.78 13.59
C GLY A 230 4.48 7.07 12.77
N LYS A 231 4.76 6.98 11.47
CA LYS A 231 4.90 8.07 10.52
C LYS A 231 4.10 7.75 9.27
N PRO A 232 3.57 8.75 8.54
CA PRO A 232 2.92 8.51 7.25
C PRO A 232 3.88 7.82 6.28
N VAL A 233 3.39 6.77 5.60
CA VAL A 233 4.12 6.06 4.55
C VAL A 233 3.35 6.19 3.24
N LEU A 234 4.02 6.69 2.20
CA LEU A 234 3.51 6.76 0.83
C LEU A 234 4.19 5.68 0.01
N LEU A 235 3.39 4.88 -0.70
CA LEU A 235 3.89 3.85 -1.61
C LEU A 235 3.51 4.17 -3.06
N LEU A 236 4.50 4.30 -3.90
CA LEU A 236 4.38 4.29 -5.35
C LEU A 236 4.86 2.94 -5.87
N THR A 237 4.02 2.23 -6.62
CA THR A 237 4.35 0.93 -7.21
C THR A 237 3.81 0.80 -8.63
N VAL A 238 4.31 -0.21 -9.33
CA VAL A 238 3.94 -0.57 -10.72
C VAL A 238 3.03 -1.81 -10.74
N GLY A 239 2.62 -2.25 -11.93
CA GLY A 239 1.81 -3.48 -12.07
C GLY A 239 0.33 -3.23 -12.32
N ARG A 240 -0.10 -1.98 -12.60
CA ARG A 240 -1.51 -1.64 -12.90
C ARG A 240 -2.01 -2.21 -14.23
N THR A 241 -1.12 -2.54 -15.14
CA THR A 241 -1.45 -3.09 -16.46
C THR A 241 -0.52 -4.24 -16.81
N ALA A 242 -0.97 -5.15 -17.69
CA ALA A 242 -0.11 -6.21 -18.19
C ALA A 242 1.15 -5.67 -18.89
N ALA A 243 1.10 -4.47 -19.44
CA ALA A 243 2.27 -3.81 -20.05
C ALA A 243 3.28 -3.38 -18.99
N SER A 244 2.83 -2.76 -17.88
CA SER A 244 3.72 -2.36 -16.78
C SER A 244 4.32 -3.57 -16.05
N VAL A 245 3.55 -4.66 -15.89
CA VAL A 245 4.07 -5.93 -15.35
C VAL A 245 5.22 -6.47 -16.20
N ARG A 246 5.05 -6.53 -17.54
CA ARG A 246 6.12 -6.99 -18.44
C ARG A 246 7.34 -6.07 -18.40
N ALA A 247 7.12 -4.75 -18.36
CA ALA A 247 8.21 -3.78 -18.29
C ALA A 247 9.05 -3.94 -17.02
N ALA A 248 8.41 -4.03 -15.87
CA ALA A 248 9.10 -4.21 -14.59
C ALA A 248 9.82 -5.57 -14.49
N ALA A 249 9.19 -6.66 -14.92
CA ALA A 249 9.82 -7.98 -14.98
C ALA A 249 11.07 -8.01 -15.88
N SER A 250 11.05 -7.26 -17.00
CA SER A 250 12.21 -7.13 -17.91
C SER A 250 13.34 -6.29 -17.30
N HIS A 251 13.01 -5.34 -16.41
CA HIS A 251 13.98 -4.42 -15.82
C HIS A 251 14.68 -5.00 -14.59
N THR A 252 13.95 -5.67 -13.72
CA THR A 252 14.46 -6.17 -12.44
C THR A 252 14.76 -7.67 -12.43
N GLY A 253 14.30 -8.42 -13.45
CA GLY A 253 14.34 -9.89 -13.45
C GLY A 253 13.43 -10.53 -12.40
N ALA A 254 12.69 -9.74 -11.63
CA ALA A 254 11.85 -10.19 -10.54
C ALA A 254 10.37 -10.31 -10.97
N LEU A 255 9.63 -11.17 -10.28
CA LEU A 255 8.17 -11.26 -10.42
C LEU A 255 7.53 -10.03 -9.76
N VAL A 256 6.79 -9.25 -10.55
CA VAL A 256 5.99 -8.13 -10.05
C VAL A 256 4.86 -8.67 -9.18
N SER A 257 4.71 -8.12 -7.98
CA SER A 257 3.64 -8.49 -7.06
C SER A 257 2.26 -8.14 -7.64
N ASP A 258 1.26 -8.98 -7.35
CA ASP A 258 -0.14 -8.70 -7.71
C ASP A 258 -0.59 -7.38 -7.06
N LEU A 259 -0.98 -6.40 -7.87
CA LEU A 259 -1.35 -5.07 -7.40
C LEU A 259 -2.47 -5.10 -6.37
N ALA A 260 -3.47 -5.98 -6.55
CA ALA A 260 -4.57 -6.09 -5.60
C ALA A 260 -4.12 -6.61 -4.22
N VAL A 261 -3.07 -7.44 -4.19
CA VAL A 261 -2.42 -7.87 -2.95
C VAL A 261 -1.64 -6.72 -2.32
N VAL A 262 -0.89 -5.93 -3.11
CA VAL A 262 -0.18 -4.73 -2.61
C VAL A 262 -1.16 -3.70 -2.07
N GLU A 263 -2.31 -3.48 -2.75
CA GLU A 263 -3.37 -2.60 -2.25
C GLU A 263 -3.94 -3.08 -0.91
N ALA A 264 -4.16 -4.38 -0.77
CA ALA A 264 -4.59 -4.99 0.49
C ALA A 264 -3.53 -4.82 1.59
N ALA A 265 -2.24 -4.99 1.24
CA ALA A 265 -1.12 -4.78 2.13
C ALA A 265 -1.04 -3.32 2.63
N CYS A 266 -1.15 -2.34 1.72
CA CYS A 266 -1.19 -0.92 2.08
C CYS A 266 -2.36 -0.60 3.01
N ARG A 267 -3.57 -1.11 2.71
CA ARG A 267 -4.73 -0.93 3.60
C ARG A 267 -4.50 -1.51 4.98
N ALA A 268 -3.92 -2.70 5.06
CA ALA A 268 -3.64 -3.37 6.33
C ALA A 268 -2.57 -2.63 7.17
N ALA A 269 -1.54 -2.12 6.50
CA ALA A 269 -0.43 -1.40 7.12
C ALA A 269 -0.75 0.09 7.42
N GLY A 270 -1.82 0.65 6.85
CA GLY A 270 -2.13 2.07 6.94
C GLY A 270 -1.30 2.96 6.00
N ALA A 271 -0.62 2.39 4.98
CA ALA A 271 0.09 3.16 3.96
C ALA A 271 -0.88 3.85 2.98
N HIS A 272 -0.43 4.97 2.40
CA HIS A 272 -1.12 5.63 1.30
C HIS A 272 -0.50 5.17 -0.02
N MET A 273 -1.26 4.48 -0.85
CA MET A 273 -0.81 4.11 -2.18
C MET A 273 -1.12 5.22 -3.19
N VAL A 274 -0.13 5.56 -4.01
CA VAL A 274 -0.23 6.58 -5.06
C VAL A 274 0.06 5.99 -6.44
N ALA A 275 -0.45 6.65 -7.49
CA ALA A 275 -0.34 6.14 -8.85
C ALA A 275 0.79 6.81 -9.66
N THR A 276 1.22 8.01 -9.28
CA THR A 276 2.21 8.80 -10.01
C THR A 276 3.19 9.50 -9.08
N PRO A 277 4.40 9.86 -9.57
CA PRO A 277 5.35 10.66 -8.80
C PRO A 277 4.78 12.00 -8.33
N GLY A 278 3.99 12.67 -9.19
CA GLY A 278 3.31 13.93 -8.83
C GLY A 278 2.36 13.76 -7.64
N GLN A 279 1.51 12.71 -7.67
CA GLN A 279 0.63 12.40 -6.52
C GLN A 279 1.39 12.12 -5.24
N LEU A 280 2.58 11.46 -5.32
CA LEU A 280 3.40 11.22 -4.15
C LEU A 280 3.83 12.54 -3.49
N ILE A 281 4.29 13.50 -4.28
CA ILE A 281 4.72 14.82 -3.79
C ILE A 281 3.53 15.64 -3.30
N ASP A 282 2.39 15.58 -4.00
CA ASP A 282 1.17 16.27 -3.58
C ASP A 282 0.70 15.77 -2.20
N LEU A 283 0.61 14.45 -2.00
CA LEU A 283 0.24 13.89 -0.70
C LEU A 283 1.30 14.18 0.36
N ALA A 284 2.59 14.12 0.02
CA ALA A 284 3.67 14.47 0.94
C ALA A 284 3.53 15.92 1.43
N GLN A 285 3.19 16.86 0.54
CA GLN A 285 2.92 18.25 0.93
C GLN A 285 1.79 18.33 1.96
N GLY A 286 0.64 17.69 1.68
CA GLY A 286 -0.51 17.67 2.57
C GLY A 286 -0.17 17.12 3.96
N LEU A 287 0.39 15.91 3.99
CA LEU A 287 0.70 15.18 5.22
C LEU A 287 1.81 15.82 6.07
N LEU A 288 2.72 16.58 5.45
CA LEU A 288 3.80 17.28 6.16
C LEU A 288 3.40 18.64 6.68
N LEU A 289 2.51 19.37 5.98
CA LEU A 289 2.14 20.73 6.30
C LEU A 289 0.85 20.83 7.11
N ALA A 290 -0.21 20.13 6.68
CA ALA A 290 -1.52 20.27 7.28
C ALA A 290 -1.69 19.44 8.56
N ARG A 291 -2.67 19.82 9.38
CA ARG A 291 -3.09 19.07 10.55
C ARG A 291 -3.96 17.87 10.13
N PRO A 292 -3.95 16.78 10.89
CA PRO A 292 -4.89 15.67 10.69
C PRO A 292 -6.35 16.15 10.78
N MET A 293 -7.26 15.44 10.14
CA MET A 293 -8.68 15.70 10.10
C MET A 293 -9.45 14.58 10.81
N ALA A 294 -10.26 14.92 11.81
CA ALA A 294 -10.95 13.95 12.66
C ALA A 294 -12.05 13.14 11.95
N GLY A 295 -12.55 13.64 10.84
CA GLY A 295 -13.63 13.01 10.06
C GLY A 295 -13.57 13.38 8.60
N ARG A 296 -14.60 13.01 7.83
CA ARG A 296 -14.66 13.20 6.37
C ARG A 296 -15.53 14.36 5.92
N ARG A 297 -16.18 15.06 6.85
CA ARG A 297 -17.09 16.16 6.54
C ARG A 297 -16.30 17.41 6.18
N VAL A 298 -16.49 17.93 4.98
CA VAL A 298 -15.77 19.12 4.49
C VAL A 298 -16.72 20.16 3.93
N ALA A 299 -16.32 21.43 4.03
CA ALA A 299 -16.93 22.50 3.27
C ALA A 299 -16.02 22.89 2.10
N VAL A 300 -16.63 23.21 0.97
CA VAL A 300 -15.96 23.84 -0.16
C VAL A 300 -16.18 25.34 -0.06
N LEU A 301 -15.09 26.12 -0.09
CA LEU A 301 -15.08 27.58 -0.18
C LEU A 301 -14.50 27.97 -1.53
N SER A 302 -15.29 28.66 -2.35
CA SER A 302 -14.87 29.13 -3.67
C SER A 302 -15.22 30.59 -3.91
N ASP A 303 -14.56 31.21 -4.87
CA ASP A 303 -14.87 32.55 -5.38
C ASP A 303 -15.60 32.53 -6.73
N GLY A 304 -16.00 31.33 -7.18
CA GLY A 304 -16.74 31.15 -8.41
C GLY A 304 -17.46 29.82 -8.46
N GLY A 305 -18.71 29.85 -8.90
CA GLY A 305 -19.60 28.67 -8.92
C GLY A 305 -19.03 27.46 -9.69
N GLY A 306 -18.30 27.70 -10.79
CA GLY A 306 -17.68 26.61 -11.55
C GLY A 306 -16.59 25.84 -10.77
N HIS A 307 -15.70 26.55 -10.10
CA HIS A 307 -14.68 25.96 -9.25
C HIS A 307 -15.30 25.23 -8.06
N GLY A 308 -16.31 25.84 -7.42
CA GLY A 308 -17.04 25.22 -6.32
C GLY A 308 -17.70 23.90 -6.70
N ALA A 309 -18.37 23.84 -7.86
CA ALA A 309 -19.00 22.62 -8.34
C ALA A 309 -17.99 21.49 -8.64
N ILE A 310 -16.90 21.80 -9.37
CA ILE A 310 -15.83 20.82 -9.66
C ILE A 310 -15.16 20.35 -8.36
N ALA A 311 -14.97 21.24 -7.39
CA ALA A 311 -14.38 20.88 -6.10
C ALA A 311 -15.28 19.93 -5.28
N CYS A 312 -16.61 20.08 -5.37
CA CYS A 312 -17.54 19.14 -4.77
C CYS A 312 -17.43 17.76 -5.40
N ASP A 313 -17.37 17.66 -6.73
CA ASP A 313 -17.20 16.38 -7.44
C ASP A 313 -15.85 15.71 -7.08
N ALA A 314 -14.77 16.48 -7.06
CA ALA A 314 -13.44 15.98 -6.69
C ALA A 314 -13.38 15.51 -5.23
N ALA A 315 -13.99 16.26 -4.30
CA ALA A 315 -14.07 15.89 -2.89
C ALA A 315 -14.88 14.61 -2.68
N ALA A 316 -16.04 14.50 -3.34
CA ALA A 316 -16.87 13.28 -3.30
C ALA A 316 -16.14 12.07 -3.90
N ALA A 317 -15.45 12.25 -5.03
CA ALA A 317 -14.63 11.20 -5.65
C ALA A 317 -13.46 10.75 -4.75
N ALA A 318 -12.90 11.66 -3.93
CA ALA A 318 -11.89 11.35 -2.91
C ALA A 318 -12.49 10.71 -1.64
N GLY A 319 -13.82 10.49 -1.58
CA GLY A 319 -14.52 9.88 -0.46
C GLY A 319 -14.75 10.84 0.72
N LEU A 320 -14.74 12.15 0.48
CA LEU A 320 -15.12 13.16 1.45
C LEU A 320 -16.65 13.39 1.43
N GLU A 321 -17.18 13.87 2.53
CA GLU A 321 -18.61 14.13 2.71
C GLU A 321 -18.85 15.64 2.67
N LEU A 322 -19.88 16.07 1.96
CA LEU A 322 -20.25 17.47 1.75
C LEU A 322 -21.62 17.75 2.39
N PRO A 323 -21.71 17.90 3.73
CA PRO A 323 -22.97 18.15 4.39
C PRO A 323 -23.52 19.53 4.01
N LEU A 324 -24.83 19.67 4.02
CA LEU A 324 -25.46 20.99 4.04
C LEU A 324 -25.14 21.67 5.36
N LEU A 325 -24.73 22.94 5.30
CA LEU A 325 -24.48 23.72 6.51
C LEU A 325 -25.82 24.08 7.17
N SER A 326 -25.82 24.21 8.49
CA SER A 326 -27.02 24.57 9.24
C SER A 326 -27.55 25.94 8.80
N GLY A 327 -28.86 26.17 8.99
CA GLY A 327 -29.46 27.45 8.70
C GLY A 327 -28.86 28.60 9.52
N GLU A 328 -28.39 28.35 10.74
CA GLU A 328 -27.71 29.33 11.59
C GLU A 328 -26.35 29.71 11.01
N LEU A 329 -25.53 28.74 10.62
CA LEU A 329 -24.24 29.01 9.98
C LEU A 329 -24.43 29.72 8.64
N ALA A 330 -25.34 29.23 7.80
CA ALA A 330 -25.64 29.85 6.51
C ALA A 330 -26.07 31.32 6.66
N ALA A 331 -26.92 31.63 7.62
CA ALA A 331 -27.34 33.00 7.90
C ALA A 331 -26.19 33.89 8.42
N ARG A 332 -25.32 33.34 9.26
CA ARG A 332 -24.12 34.04 9.73
C ARG A 332 -23.17 34.37 8.57
N LEU A 333 -22.92 33.38 7.68
CA LEU A 333 -22.07 33.59 6.50
C LEU A 333 -22.71 34.61 5.53
N ALA A 334 -24.03 34.56 5.30
CA ALA A 334 -24.73 35.48 4.46
C ALA A 334 -24.63 36.93 4.96
N SER A 335 -24.54 37.15 6.28
CA SER A 335 -24.35 38.50 6.84
C SER A 335 -22.98 39.11 6.54
N MET A 336 -22.01 38.31 6.10
CA MET A 336 -20.63 38.71 5.77
C MET A 336 -20.38 38.85 4.27
N LEU A 337 -21.36 38.45 3.44
CA LEU A 337 -21.20 38.28 2.00
C LEU A 337 -22.25 39.05 1.22
N PRO A 338 -22.00 39.34 -0.08
CA PRO A 338 -23.01 39.97 -0.93
C PRO A 338 -24.23 39.04 -1.12
N PRO A 339 -25.42 39.62 -1.42
CA PRO A 339 -26.65 38.83 -1.59
C PRO A 339 -26.61 37.78 -2.71
N THR A 340 -25.63 37.86 -3.61
CA THR A 340 -25.40 36.92 -4.71
C THR A 340 -24.62 35.68 -4.28
N ALA A 341 -24.05 35.69 -3.08
CA ALA A 341 -23.25 34.58 -2.55
C ALA A 341 -24.11 33.33 -2.20
N SER A 342 -23.54 32.14 -2.33
CA SER A 342 -24.11 30.90 -1.81
C SER A 342 -23.49 30.56 -0.47
N THR A 343 -24.28 30.15 0.51
CA THR A 343 -23.81 29.88 1.89
C THR A 343 -24.19 28.48 2.40
N VAL A 344 -24.61 27.59 1.50
CA VAL A 344 -25.14 26.26 1.89
C VAL A 344 -24.16 25.07 1.76
N ASN A 345 -23.01 25.19 1.20
CA ASN A 345 -22.02 24.22 0.78
C ASN A 345 -22.33 23.62 -0.62
N PRO A 346 -21.57 24.02 -1.67
CA PRO A 346 -20.38 24.89 -1.57
C PRO A 346 -20.73 26.34 -1.17
N VAL A 347 -19.84 26.94 -0.39
CA VAL A 347 -19.90 28.36 -0.08
C VAL A 347 -19.21 29.13 -1.20
N ASP A 348 -19.97 29.86 -2.01
CA ASP A 348 -19.46 30.68 -3.09
C ASP A 348 -19.55 32.18 -2.70
N ILE A 349 -18.39 32.82 -2.58
CA ILE A 349 -18.33 34.25 -2.22
C ILE A 349 -18.70 35.20 -3.39
N ALA A 350 -19.07 34.64 -4.55
CA ALA A 350 -19.62 35.33 -5.73
C ALA A 350 -18.78 36.55 -6.19
N GLY A 351 -17.46 36.37 -6.33
CA GLY A 351 -16.55 37.46 -6.70
C GLY A 351 -16.35 38.51 -5.60
N GLY A 352 -16.87 38.27 -4.39
CA GLY A 352 -16.70 39.19 -3.24
C GLY A 352 -15.23 39.42 -2.87
N GLY A 353 -14.33 38.51 -3.27
CA GLY A 353 -12.89 38.64 -3.07
C GLY A 353 -12.28 39.89 -3.73
N GLU A 354 -12.79 40.33 -4.87
CA GLU A 354 -12.33 41.58 -5.53
C GLU A 354 -12.71 42.84 -4.75
N GLN A 355 -13.87 42.82 -4.12
CA GLN A 355 -14.39 43.95 -3.35
C GLN A 355 -13.85 43.99 -1.92
N ASP A 356 -13.71 42.80 -1.32
CA ASP A 356 -13.20 42.64 0.03
C ASP A 356 -12.43 41.31 0.17
N PHE A 357 -11.10 41.37 0.06
CA PHE A 357 -10.20 40.24 0.21
C PHE A 357 -10.40 39.47 1.53
N PHE A 358 -10.78 40.17 2.60
CA PHE A 358 -11.00 39.57 3.92
C PHE A 358 -12.24 38.65 4.00
N SER A 359 -13.09 38.64 2.95
CA SER A 359 -14.21 37.70 2.86
C SER A 359 -13.72 36.25 2.93
N TYR A 360 -12.59 35.90 2.29
CA TYR A 360 -12.02 34.55 2.36
C TYR A 360 -11.69 34.13 3.79
N SER A 361 -10.96 34.97 4.54
CA SER A 361 -10.54 34.65 5.91
C SER A 361 -11.71 34.59 6.89
N ARG A 362 -12.67 35.56 6.77
CA ARG A 362 -13.86 35.58 7.63
C ARG A 362 -14.76 34.37 7.41
N VAL A 363 -15.00 33.99 6.16
CA VAL A 363 -15.83 32.85 5.80
C VAL A 363 -15.13 31.54 6.22
N ALA A 364 -13.84 31.37 5.91
CA ALA A 364 -13.07 30.19 6.33
C ALA A 364 -13.12 30.05 7.86
N ARG A 365 -12.86 31.11 8.62
CA ARG A 365 -12.96 31.11 10.09
C ARG A 365 -14.36 30.74 10.56
N GLY A 366 -15.41 31.37 9.99
CA GLY A 366 -16.79 31.07 10.37
C GLY A 366 -17.17 29.62 10.16
N ILE A 367 -16.71 28.98 9.07
CA ILE A 367 -16.92 27.58 8.80
C ILE A 367 -16.15 26.71 9.80
N LEU A 368 -14.86 26.97 10.02
CA LEU A 368 -14.01 26.19 10.92
C LEU A 368 -14.50 26.26 12.38
N GLU A 369 -14.93 27.42 12.86
CA GLU A 369 -15.44 27.63 14.22
C GLU A 369 -16.79 26.95 14.47
N SER A 370 -17.60 26.70 13.44
CA SER A 370 -18.93 26.09 13.57
C SER A 370 -18.87 24.65 14.11
N GLY A 371 -17.80 23.91 13.82
CA GLY A 371 -17.69 22.49 14.17
C GLY A 371 -18.57 21.56 13.32
N GLU A 372 -19.28 22.08 12.33
CA GLU A 372 -20.14 21.28 11.45
C GLU A 372 -19.33 20.45 10.46
N VAL A 373 -18.09 20.88 10.14
CA VAL A 373 -17.17 20.21 9.23
C VAL A 373 -15.82 19.94 9.91
N ASP A 374 -15.09 18.98 9.37
CA ASP A 374 -13.80 18.54 9.89
C ASP A 374 -12.63 19.25 9.17
N GLY A 375 -12.89 19.83 7.98
CA GLY A 375 -11.91 20.60 7.19
C GLY A 375 -12.55 21.44 6.10
N VAL A 376 -11.74 22.26 5.43
CA VAL A 376 -12.17 23.15 4.33
C VAL A 376 -11.30 22.92 3.10
N LEU A 377 -11.93 22.75 1.94
CA LEU A 377 -11.31 22.84 0.63
C LEU A 377 -11.56 24.22 0.04
N MET A 378 -10.53 25.07 -0.01
CA MET A 378 -10.60 26.38 -0.64
C MET A 378 -10.13 26.30 -2.09
N THR A 379 -10.87 26.89 -3.04
CA THR A 379 -10.55 26.83 -4.47
C THR A 379 -10.85 28.13 -5.20
N GLY A 380 -10.09 28.41 -6.27
CA GLY A 380 -10.35 29.49 -7.19
C GLY A 380 -9.18 30.46 -7.42
N PHE A 381 -9.45 31.75 -7.42
CA PHE A 381 -8.53 32.80 -7.85
C PHE A 381 -7.59 33.30 -6.75
N PHE A 382 -7.76 32.83 -5.50
CA PHE A 382 -6.92 33.25 -4.37
C PHE A 382 -5.42 33.17 -4.70
N GLY A 383 -4.67 34.23 -4.45
CA GLY A 383 -3.27 34.40 -4.86
C GLY A 383 -3.12 35.19 -6.17
N GLY A 384 -4.16 35.28 -7.00
CA GLY A 384 -4.14 35.95 -8.28
C GLY A 384 -4.18 37.47 -8.18
N TYR A 385 -4.92 38.01 -7.22
CA TYR A 385 -5.00 39.47 -7.00
C TYR A 385 -3.62 40.05 -6.66
N SER A 386 -2.75 39.32 -6.04
CA SER A 386 -1.36 39.71 -5.72
C SER A 386 -0.55 40.11 -6.97
N THR A 387 -0.96 39.64 -8.15
CA THR A 387 -0.27 39.95 -9.42
C THR A 387 -0.62 41.32 -10.00
N TYR A 388 -1.65 41.97 -9.48
CA TYR A 388 -2.12 43.26 -10.03
C TYR A 388 -1.39 44.48 -9.45
N SER A 389 -1.01 44.44 -8.15
CA SER A 389 -0.24 45.50 -7.52
C SER A 389 0.40 45.06 -6.20
N ASP A 390 1.42 45.81 -5.73
CA ASP A 390 2.05 45.58 -4.43
C ASP A 390 1.05 45.74 -3.27
N GLU A 391 0.09 46.65 -3.37
CA GLU A 391 -0.93 46.83 -2.36
C GLU A 391 -1.84 45.58 -2.27
N PHE A 392 -2.28 45.06 -3.41
CA PHE A 392 -3.10 43.85 -3.45
C PHE A 392 -2.31 42.63 -2.96
N ASN A 393 -1.03 42.53 -3.33
CA ASN A 393 -0.16 41.49 -2.81
C ASN A 393 -0.07 41.51 -1.28
N LYS A 394 0.13 42.69 -0.69
CA LYS A 394 0.16 42.86 0.77
C LYS A 394 -1.16 42.43 1.41
N ARG A 395 -2.30 42.96 0.89
CA ARG A 395 -3.63 42.66 1.45
C ARG A 395 -3.97 41.17 1.35
N GLU A 396 -3.73 40.53 0.21
CA GLU A 396 -4.02 39.13 0.01
C GLU A 396 -3.08 38.24 0.87
N THR A 397 -1.82 38.66 1.07
CA THR A 397 -0.90 38.01 2.01
C THR A 397 -1.38 38.15 3.47
N ASP A 398 -1.96 39.26 3.86
CA ASP A 398 -2.54 39.42 5.20
C ASP A 398 -3.77 38.53 5.39
N VAL A 399 -4.60 38.36 4.37
CA VAL A 399 -5.71 37.39 4.36
C VAL A 399 -5.19 35.96 4.52
N ALA A 400 -4.11 35.59 3.81
CA ALA A 400 -3.47 34.27 3.97
C ALA A 400 -3.06 34.01 5.43
N ARG A 401 -2.46 35.01 6.09
CA ARG A 401 -2.07 34.91 7.51
C ARG A 401 -3.27 34.80 8.45
N GLU A 402 -4.40 35.42 8.13
CA GLU A 402 -5.64 35.24 8.90
C GLU A 402 -6.24 33.84 8.75
N ILE A 403 -6.21 33.25 7.54
CA ILE A 403 -6.61 31.86 7.32
C ILE A 403 -5.72 30.93 8.15
N VAL A 404 -4.40 31.14 8.12
CA VAL A 404 -3.44 30.37 8.94
C VAL A 404 -3.78 30.47 10.43
N ARG A 405 -4.12 31.69 10.94
CA ARG A 405 -4.55 31.85 12.33
C ARG A 405 -5.84 31.07 12.62
N ALA A 406 -6.83 31.11 11.71
CA ALA A 406 -8.06 30.34 11.88
C ALA A 406 -7.81 28.83 11.98
N VAL A 407 -6.90 28.30 11.16
CA VAL A 407 -6.44 26.90 11.24
C VAL A 407 -5.76 26.61 12.57
N ALA A 408 -4.88 27.51 13.04
CA ALA A 408 -4.18 27.36 14.30
C ALA A 408 -5.14 27.35 15.50
N ASP A 409 -6.10 28.29 15.52
CA ASP A 409 -7.08 28.49 16.59
C ASP A 409 -8.07 27.32 16.71
N THR A 410 -8.53 26.78 15.57
CA THR A 410 -9.56 25.74 15.52
C THR A 410 -9.02 24.32 15.49
N GLY A 411 -7.75 24.14 15.12
CA GLY A 411 -7.14 22.84 14.91
C GLY A 411 -7.62 22.10 13.66
N ARG A 412 -8.54 22.68 12.86
CA ARG A 412 -9.09 22.07 11.64
C ARG A 412 -8.33 22.52 10.41
N PRO A 413 -8.01 21.62 9.46
CA PRO A 413 -7.22 21.97 8.29
C PRO A 413 -8.03 22.75 7.25
N VAL A 414 -7.31 23.64 6.55
CA VAL A 414 -7.67 24.18 5.26
C VAL A 414 -6.66 23.62 4.24
N VAL A 415 -7.16 23.14 3.12
CA VAL A 415 -6.35 22.83 1.94
C VAL A 415 -6.80 23.73 0.81
N ALA A 416 -5.85 24.40 0.16
CA ALA A 416 -6.14 25.35 -0.89
C ALA A 416 -5.77 24.81 -2.27
N GLN A 417 -6.64 25.01 -3.24
CA GLN A 417 -6.28 25.02 -4.65
C GLN A 417 -6.22 26.48 -5.12
N SER A 418 -5.22 26.82 -5.89
CA SER A 418 -5.07 28.15 -6.48
C SER A 418 -4.52 28.05 -7.90
N MET A 419 -5.04 28.88 -8.80
CA MET A 419 -4.46 29.08 -10.13
C MET A 419 -3.07 29.73 -10.06
N TYR A 420 -2.71 30.33 -8.92
CA TYR A 420 -1.47 31.08 -8.67
C TYR A 420 -0.69 30.51 -7.48
N PRO A 421 -0.26 29.26 -7.52
CA PRO A 421 0.34 28.60 -6.36
C PRO A 421 1.74 29.13 -5.98
N ALA A 422 2.39 29.90 -6.86
CA ALA A 422 3.74 30.40 -6.63
C ALA A 422 3.81 31.84 -6.08
N THR A 423 2.64 32.50 -5.85
CA THR A 423 2.59 33.88 -5.37
C THR A 423 2.87 34.01 -3.87
N PRO A 424 3.24 35.21 -3.37
CA PRO A 424 3.50 35.43 -1.95
C PRO A 424 2.34 35.02 -1.01
N PRO A 425 1.04 35.32 -1.33
CA PRO A 425 -0.07 34.83 -0.51
C PRO A 425 -0.12 33.30 -0.42
N SER A 426 0.08 32.60 -1.54
CA SER A 426 0.11 31.13 -1.58
C SER A 426 1.32 30.58 -0.82
N GLN A 427 2.45 31.26 -0.84
CA GLN A 427 3.61 30.91 -0.03
C GLN A 427 3.32 31.12 1.47
N ALA A 428 2.70 32.22 1.85
CA ALA A 428 2.32 32.51 3.24
C ALA A 428 1.33 31.45 3.80
N LEU A 429 0.41 30.93 2.97
CA LEU A 429 -0.43 29.79 3.33
C LEU A 429 0.41 28.56 3.64
N ARG A 430 1.33 28.15 2.73
CA ARG A 430 2.18 26.97 2.92
C ARG A 430 3.08 27.08 4.15
N GLU A 431 3.75 28.22 4.34
CA GLU A 431 4.58 28.48 5.52
C GLU A 431 3.79 28.40 6.82
N GLY A 432 2.51 28.73 6.77
CA GLY A 432 1.57 28.62 7.90
C GLY A 432 0.88 27.27 8.07
N GLY A 433 1.24 26.25 7.27
CA GLY A 433 0.66 24.91 7.42
C GLY A 433 -0.64 24.69 6.64
N VAL A 434 -0.93 25.54 5.64
CA VAL A 434 -2.03 25.38 4.68
C VAL A 434 -1.44 24.99 3.33
N PRO A 435 -1.51 23.71 2.91
CA PRO A 435 -0.96 23.28 1.62
C PRO A 435 -1.72 23.89 0.46
N VAL A 436 -0.99 24.24 -0.61
CA VAL A 436 -1.53 24.89 -1.79
C VAL A 436 -1.20 24.08 -3.04
N TYR A 437 -2.21 23.74 -3.80
CA TYR A 437 -2.13 22.90 -5.01
C TYR A 437 -2.54 23.69 -6.26
N GLN A 438 -2.03 23.23 -7.40
CA GLN A 438 -2.42 23.80 -8.68
C GLN A 438 -3.76 23.23 -9.18
N THR A 439 -4.07 21.97 -8.86
CA THR A 439 -5.28 21.28 -9.32
C THR A 439 -6.23 20.98 -8.16
N ILE A 440 -7.53 20.97 -8.45
CA ILE A 440 -8.58 20.69 -7.46
C ILE A 440 -8.48 19.23 -7.01
N GLU A 441 -8.18 18.32 -7.92
CA GLU A 441 -8.08 16.90 -7.65
C GLU A 441 -6.94 16.60 -6.66
N SER A 442 -5.77 17.22 -6.82
CA SER A 442 -4.66 17.11 -5.88
C SER A 442 -5.01 17.64 -4.50
N ALA A 443 -5.70 18.79 -4.44
CA ALA A 443 -6.14 19.38 -3.18
C ALA A 443 -7.17 18.49 -2.46
N ALA A 444 -8.15 17.96 -3.17
CA ALA A 444 -9.16 17.06 -2.63
C ALA A 444 -8.55 15.73 -2.15
N ALA A 445 -7.65 15.14 -2.93
CA ALA A 445 -6.94 13.93 -2.55
C ALA A 445 -6.07 14.13 -1.30
N ALA A 446 -5.36 15.26 -1.22
CA ALA A 446 -4.56 15.59 -0.05
C ALA A 446 -5.43 15.80 1.18
N LEU A 447 -6.56 16.51 1.07
CA LEU A 447 -7.50 16.70 2.19
C LEU A 447 -8.07 15.36 2.67
N ALA A 448 -8.42 14.46 1.75
CA ALA A 448 -8.87 13.11 2.09
C ALA A 448 -7.79 12.27 2.79
N ALA A 449 -6.52 12.46 2.44
CA ALA A 449 -5.41 11.77 3.07
C ALA A 449 -5.15 12.24 4.52
N LEU A 450 -5.63 13.43 4.92
CA LEU A 450 -5.52 13.95 6.28
C LEU A 450 -6.49 13.30 7.26
N VAL A 451 -7.50 12.55 6.78
CA VAL A 451 -8.44 11.86 7.66
C VAL A 451 -7.69 10.87 8.54
N GLU A 452 -7.78 11.06 9.85
CA GLU A 452 -7.19 10.15 10.82
C GLU A 452 -7.67 8.72 10.57
N ARG A 453 -6.74 7.81 10.35
CA ARG A 453 -7.03 6.39 10.22
C ARG A 453 -6.95 5.76 11.60
N PRO A 454 -7.89 4.86 11.96
CA PRO A 454 -7.69 4.06 13.15
C PRO A 454 -6.34 3.33 13.01
N ALA A 455 -5.61 3.27 14.13
CA ALA A 455 -4.36 2.51 14.18
C ALA A 455 -4.60 1.13 13.56
N PRO A 456 -3.65 0.61 12.76
CA PRO A 456 -3.78 -0.73 12.21
C PRO A 456 -4.11 -1.68 13.36
N ALA A 457 -5.27 -2.32 13.32
CA ALA A 457 -5.57 -3.37 14.27
C ALA A 457 -4.48 -4.42 14.08
N GLY A 458 -3.66 -4.67 15.09
CA GLY A 458 -2.57 -5.62 15.00
C GLY A 458 -3.06 -6.89 14.33
N ALA A 459 -2.25 -7.46 13.43
CA ALA A 459 -2.64 -8.69 12.75
C ALA A 459 -3.06 -9.72 13.80
N PRO A 460 -4.24 -10.35 13.67
CA PRO A 460 -4.64 -11.41 14.60
C PRO A 460 -3.54 -12.46 14.60
N VAL A 461 -3.15 -12.91 15.80
CA VAL A 461 -2.17 -13.99 15.93
C VAL A 461 -2.75 -15.21 15.20
N ALA A 462 -2.00 -15.76 14.24
CA ALA A 462 -2.40 -16.99 13.60
C ALA A 462 -2.53 -18.08 14.68
N PRO A 463 -3.61 -18.90 14.67
CA PRO A 463 -3.73 -20.02 15.59
C PRO A 463 -2.54 -20.97 15.38
N ALA A 464 -2.19 -21.73 16.43
CA ALA A 464 -1.19 -22.77 16.31
C ALA A 464 -1.57 -23.72 15.16
N ALA A 465 -0.56 -24.15 14.40
CA ALA A 465 -0.79 -25.07 13.29
C ALA A 465 -1.48 -26.34 13.79
N ASP A 466 -2.55 -26.77 13.11
CA ASP A 466 -3.15 -28.07 13.34
C ASP A 466 -2.17 -29.15 12.84
N PRO A 467 -1.65 -30.03 13.72
CA PRO A 467 -0.63 -30.99 13.34
C PRO A 467 -1.16 -32.16 12.49
N GLN A 468 -2.47 -32.21 12.22
CA GLN A 468 -3.04 -33.31 11.45
C GLN A 468 -2.65 -33.25 9.97
N PRO A 469 -2.38 -34.40 9.33
CA PRO A 469 -2.15 -34.47 7.89
C PRO A 469 -3.30 -33.84 7.12
N LEU A 470 -2.98 -33.15 6.01
CA LEU A 470 -3.97 -32.53 5.16
C LEU A 470 -4.69 -33.59 4.32
N ASP A 471 -6.00 -33.75 4.55
CA ASP A 471 -6.89 -34.45 3.62
C ASP A 471 -7.56 -33.39 2.71
N ALA A 472 -7.10 -33.32 1.46
CA ALA A 472 -7.65 -32.42 0.45
C ALA A 472 -8.90 -32.97 -0.27
N GLY A 473 -9.39 -34.15 0.11
CA GLY A 473 -10.66 -34.67 -0.34
C GLY A 473 -11.83 -33.78 0.12
N TYR A 474 -13.00 -33.95 -0.51
CA TYR A 474 -14.17 -33.10 -0.22
C TYR A 474 -14.54 -33.09 1.28
N HIS A 475 -14.70 -34.29 1.87
CA HIS A 475 -15.04 -34.40 3.29
C HIS A 475 -13.89 -33.94 4.20
N GLY A 476 -12.64 -34.22 3.85
CA GLY A 476 -11.47 -33.72 4.60
C GLY A 476 -11.37 -32.21 4.60
N SER A 477 -11.61 -31.58 3.44
CA SER A 477 -11.65 -30.11 3.31
C SER A 477 -12.76 -29.50 4.18
N ARG A 478 -13.93 -30.11 4.16
CA ARG A 478 -15.09 -29.73 4.94
C ARG A 478 -14.84 -29.85 6.44
N ASP A 479 -14.34 -31.02 6.89
CA ASP A 479 -14.04 -31.30 8.31
C ASP A 479 -12.99 -30.32 8.86
N LEU A 480 -12.00 -29.97 8.06
CA LEU A 480 -10.97 -29.00 8.45
C LEU A 480 -11.57 -27.59 8.65
N LEU A 481 -12.45 -27.16 7.73
CA LEU A 481 -13.12 -25.88 7.82
C LEU A 481 -14.17 -25.84 8.95
N GLU A 482 -14.91 -26.93 9.20
CA GLU A 482 -15.84 -27.04 10.33
C GLU A 482 -15.10 -26.91 11.68
N ARG A 483 -13.95 -27.58 11.82
CA ARG A 483 -13.10 -27.42 13.03
C ARG A 483 -12.57 -26.00 13.18
N ALA A 484 -12.34 -25.29 12.08
CA ALA A 484 -11.93 -23.89 12.10
C ALA A 484 -13.08 -22.93 12.45
N GLY A 485 -14.32 -23.41 12.51
CA GLY A 485 -15.50 -22.64 12.89
C GLY A 485 -16.34 -22.16 11.70
N VAL A 486 -16.19 -22.75 10.52
CA VAL A 486 -17.07 -22.48 9.37
C VAL A 486 -18.31 -23.38 9.43
N PRO A 487 -19.53 -22.83 9.45
CA PRO A 487 -20.74 -23.65 9.47
C PRO A 487 -21.01 -24.30 8.09
N PHE A 488 -21.39 -25.58 8.08
CA PHE A 488 -21.78 -26.31 6.88
C PHE A 488 -23.19 -26.91 7.01
N ALA A 489 -23.85 -27.15 5.86
CA ALA A 489 -25.06 -27.96 5.82
C ALA A 489 -24.74 -29.41 6.27
N ALA A 490 -25.60 -30.06 7.02
CA ALA A 490 -25.38 -31.43 7.46
C ALA A 490 -25.18 -32.36 6.26
N ALA A 491 -24.14 -33.19 6.28
CA ALA A 491 -23.80 -34.10 5.21
C ALA A 491 -23.44 -35.51 5.71
N ARG A 492 -23.52 -36.47 4.82
CA ARG A 492 -23.08 -37.86 5.02
C ARG A 492 -22.29 -38.32 3.80
N ARG A 493 -21.17 -38.98 4.05
CA ARG A 493 -20.40 -39.70 3.03
C ARG A 493 -21.03 -41.03 2.74
N ALA A 494 -21.09 -41.43 1.47
CA ALA A 494 -21.64 -42.71 1.03
C ALA A 494 -20.85 -43.25 -0.16
N GLY A 495 -20.51 -44.55 -0.13
CA GLY A 495 -19.81 -45.24 -1.20
C GLY A 495 -20.70 -46.17 -2.03
N THR A 496 -21.87 -46.50 -1.51
CA THR A 496 -22.83 -47.42 -2.15
C THR A 496 -24.22 -46.84 -2.25
N PRO A 497 -25.07 -47.32 -3.20
CA PRO A 497 -26.46 -46.87 -3.32
C PRO A 497 -27.28 -47.03 -2.03
N GLY A 498 -27.04 -48.10 -1.28
CA GLY A 498 -27.74 -48.34 -0.01
C GLY A 498 -27.33 -47.31 1.06
N GLU A 499 -26.07 -46.98 1.14
CA GLU A 499 -25.58 -45.92 2.05
C GLU A 499 -26.09 -44.54 1.66
N VAL A 500 -26.25 -44.25 0.35
CA VAL A 500 -26.86 -42.99 -0.14
C VAL A 500 -28.29 -42.88 0.34
N GLN A 501 -29.08 -43.95 0.22
CA GLN A 501 -30.47 -43.98 0.69
C GLN A 501 -30.54 -43.80 2.21
N GLN A 502 -29.72 -44.55 2.96
CA GLN A 502 -29.68 -44.44 4.42
C GLN A 502 -29.32 -43.02 4.86
N ALA A 503 -28.32 -42.41 4.21
CA ALA A 503 -27.88 -41.04 4.51
C ALA A 503 -29.02 -40.03 4.27
N ALA A 504 -29.82 -40.20 3.21
CA ALA A 504 -30.94 -39.30 2.93
C ALA A 504 -32.07 -39.48 3.96
N ASP A 505 -32.36 -40.72 4.39
CA ASP A 505 -33.38 -41.00 5.41
C ASP A 505 -32.98 -40.38 6.78
N GLU A 506 -31.67 -40.42 7.14
CA GLU A 506 -31.15 -39.79 8.35
C GLU A 506 -31.21 -38.25 8.31
N LEU A 507 -30.88 -37.64 7.15
CA LEU A 507 -30.84 -36.19 6.98
C LEU A 507 -32.23 -35.58 6.82
N GLY A 508 -33.20 -36.36 6.27
CA GLY A 508 -34.54 -35.92 5.91
C GLY A 508 -34.57 -35.13 4.60
N PHE A 509 -35.58 -35.40 3.78
CA PHE A 509 -35.81 -34.72 2.51
C PHE A 509 -36.36 -33.30 2.70
N PRO A 510 -36.06 -32.37 1.74
CA PRO A 510 -35.28 -32.58 0.53
C PRO A 510 -33.77 -32.63 0.78
N VAL A 511 -33.03 -33.36 -0.08
CA VAL A 511 -31.58 -33.51 -0.01
C VAL A 511 -30.88 -33.04 -1.28
N VAL A 512 -29.58 -32.89 -1.20
CA VAL A 512 -28.62 -32.66 -2.30
C VAL A 512 -27.76 -33.91 -2.45
N LEU A 513 -27.57 -34.38 -3.68
CA LEU A 513 -26.67 -35.48 -4.02
C LEU A 513 -25.48 -34.92 -4.79
N LYS A 514 -24.24 -35.17 -4.31
CA LYS A 514 -22.99 -34.80 -4.98
C LYS A 514 -22.16 -36.06 -5.27
N GLY A 515 -21.76 -36.25 -6.53
CA GLY A 515 -20.72 -37.21 -6.92
C GLY A 515 -19.37 -36.62 -6.68
N LEU A 516 -18.48 -37.34 -5.99
CA LEU A 516 -17.15 -36.87 -5.59
C LEU A 516 -16.05 -37.46 -6.49
N GLY A 517 -14.81 -36.91 -6.40
CA GLY A 517 -13.64 -37.38 -7.15
C GLY A 517 -13.50 -36.79 -8.56
N MET A 518 -14.23 -35.74 -8.90
CA MET A 518 -14.18 -35.05 -10.18
C MET A 518 -13.81 -33.57 -10.01
N LEU A 519 -13.00 -33.05 -10.93
CA LEU A 519 -12.81 -31.61 -11.12
C LEU A 519 -14.08 -31.03 -11.78
N HIS A 520 -14.58 -29.88 -11.29
CA HIS A 520 -15.79 -29.19 -11.82
C HIS A 520 -17.08 -30.04 -11.80
N LYS A 521 -17.41 -30.61 -10.62
CA LYS A 521 -18.58 -31.49 -10.40
C LYS A 521 -19.90 -30.88 -10.93
N SER A 522 -20.11 -29.58 -10.73
CA SER A 522 -21.34 -28.90 -11.13
C SER A 522 -21.52 -28.86 -12.65
N ASP A 523 -20.45 -28.51 -13.40
CA ASP A 523 -20.50 -28.45 -14.87
C ASP A 523 -20.67 -29.82 -15.50
N ALA A 524 -20.15 -30.87 -14.85
CA ALA A 524 -20.28 -32.25 -15.29
C ALA A 524 -21.63 -32.89 -14.93
N GLY A 525 -22.53 -32.17 -14.24
CA GLY A 525 -23.81 -32.72 -13.75
C GLY A 525 -23.65 -33.68 -12.56
N GLY A 526 -22.56 -33.49 -11.80
CA GLY A 526 -22.24 -34.26 -10.58
C GLY A 526 -22.92 -33.70 -9.31
N VAL A 527 -23.77 -32.68 -9.43
CA VAL A 527 -24.56 -32.12 -8.31
C VAL A 527 -26.02 -32.05 -8.69
N VAL A 528 -26.88 -32.65 -7.86
CA VAL A 528 -28.33 -32.59 -8.01
C VAL A 528 -28.92 -32.02 -6.73
N VAL A 529 -29.63 -30.92 -6.83
CA VAL A 529 -30.23 -30.19 -5.70
C VAL A 529 -31.72 -30.38 -5.61
N GLY A 530 -32.28 -30.29 -4.40
CA GLY A 530 -33.72 -30.27 -4.18
C GLY A 530 -34.39 -31.61 -4.44
N ILE A 531 -33.74 -32.71 -4.17
CA ILE A 531 -34.32 -34.07 -4.33
C ILE A 531 -35.38 -34.27 -3.25
N PRO A 532 -36.67 -34.41 -3.62
CA PRO A 532 -37.78 -34.29 -2.67
C PRO A 532 -38.08 -35.58 -1.89
N ASP A 533 -37.70 -36.74 -2.42
CA ASP A 533 -38.05 -38.05 -1.87
C ASP A 533 -37.11 -39.17 -2.32
N ALA A 534 -37.28 -40.36 -1.75
CA ALA A 534 -36.45 -41.54 -1.99
C ALA A 534 -36.52 -42.07 -3.45
N GLU A 535 -37.67 -41.93 -4.12
CA GLU A 535 -37.86 -42.38 -5.51
C GLU A 535 -37.07 -41.45 -6.46
N ALA A 536 -37.15 -40.14 -6.26
CA ALA A 536 -36.36 -39.17 -7.00
C ALA A 536 -34.85 -39.38 -6.76
N LEU A 537 -34.45 -39.65 -5.52
CA LEU A 537 -33.06 -39.93 -5.18
C LEU A 537 -32.51 -41.15 -5.92
N ALA A 538 -33.29 -42.25 -5.96
CA ALA A 538 -32.88 -43.47 -6.66
C ALA A 538 -32.69 -43.23 -8.18
N ARG A 539 -33.59 -42.45 -8.80
CA ARG A 539 -33.48 -42.09 -10.23
C ARG A 539 -32.23 -41.25 -10.52
N GLU A 540 -32.03 -40.19 -9.72
CA GLU A 540 -30.91 -39.27 -9.90
C GLU A 540 -29.57 -39.96 -9.65
N LEU A 541 -29.48 -40.82 -8.62
CA LEU A 541 -28.31 -41.63 -8.31
C LEU A 541 -27.96 -42.59 -9.46
N ALA A 542 -28.95 -43.33 -9.99
CA ALA A 542 -28.75 -44.22 -11.13
C ALA A 542 -28.26 -43.46 -12.38
N GLY A 543 -28.85 -42.31 -12.66
CA GLY A 543 -28.44 -41.44 -13.75
C GLY A 543 -27.01 -40.91 -13.57
N MET A 544 -26.64 -40.48 -12.37
CA MET A 544 -25.29 -39.98 -12.04
C MET A 544 -24.27 -41.12 -12.14
N GLN A 545 -24.57 -42.31 -11.63
CA GLN A 545 -23.70 -43.48 -11.75
C GLN A 545 -23.45 -43.87 -13.21
N GLN A 546 -24.48 -43.83 -14.05
CA GLN A 546 -24.36 -44.18 -15.46
C GLN A 546 -23.51 -43.17 -16.26
N ARG A 547 -23.66 -41.88 -15.96
CA ARG A 547 -22.96 -40.81 -16.69
C ARG A 547 -21.55 -40.59 -16.22
N LEU A 548 -21.30 -40.64 -14.91
CA LEU A 548 -20.08 -40.13 -14.29
C LEU A 548 -19.31 -41.18 -13.50
N ALA A 549 -19.95 -42.25 -13.05
CA ALA A 549 -19.38 -43.30 -12.20
C ALA A 549 -18.48 -42.77 -11.06
N PRO A 550 -18.96 -41.82 -10.24
CA PRO A 550 -18.14 -41.24 -9.19
C PRO A 550 -17.74 -42.32 -8.17
N PRO A 551 -16.51 -42.28 -7.62
CA PRO A 551 -16.04 -43.28 -6.67
C PRO A 551 -16.75 -43.22 -5.31
N GLU A 552 -17.34 -42.06 -4.97
CA GLU A 552 -18.10 -41.86 -3.74
C GLU A 552 -19.08 -40.69 -3.89
N PHE A 553 -20.00 -40.55 -2.92
CA PHE A 553 -21.04 -39.55 -2.89
C PHE A 553 -21.04 -38.76 -1.57
N SER A 554 -21.53 -37.54 -1.63
CA SER A 554 -22.00 -36.79 -0.46
C SER A 554 -23.52 -36.60 -0.58
N VAL A 555 -24.26 -36.96 0.46
CA VAL A 555 -25.67 -36.62 0.63
C VAL A 555 -25.78 -35.51 1.64
N GLU A 556 -26.44 -34.43 1.30
CA GLU A 556 -26.45 -33.23 2.13
C GLU A 556 -27.88 -32.72 2.34
N ARG A 557 -28.13 -32.13 3.52
CA ARG A 557 -29.41 -31.46 3.76
C ARG A 557 -29.54 -30.24 2.84
N MET A 558 -30.71 -30.08 2.21
CA MET A 558 -30.97 -28.90 1.39
C MET A 558 -30.99 -27.62 2.23
N ALA A 559 -30.17 -26.63 1.83
CA ALA A 559 -30.16 -25.32 2.45
C ALA A 559 -31.32 -24.44 1.92
N PRO A 560 -31.84 -23.48 2.72
CA PRO A 560 -32.87 -22.54 2.27
C PRO A 560 -32.26 -21.49 1.35
N LEU A 561 -32.37 -21.66 0.03
CA LEU A 561 -31.79 -20.77 -0.97
C LEU A 561 -32.59 -19.49 -1.24
N ALA A 562 -33.90 -19.49 -0.92
CA ALA A 562 -34.85 -18.48 -1.41
C ALA A 562 -34.54 -17.03 -1.04
N ASP A 563 -33.97 -16.79 0.14
CA ASP A 563 -33.67 -15.45 0.64
C ASP A 563 -32.14 -15.22 0.87
N GLY A 564 -31.32 -16.11 0.33
CA GLY A 564 -29.87 -16.07 0.48
C GLY A 564 -29.14 -15.28 -0.61
N VAL A 565 -27.95 -14.86 -0.29
CA VAL A 565 -26.95 -14.36 -1.23
C VAL A 565 -25.76 -15.30 -1.23
N GLU A 566 -25.41 -15.78 -2.40
CA GLU A 566 -24.22 -16.61 -2.58
C GLU A 566 -22.96 -15.73 -2.58
N LEU A 567 -21.99 -16.12 -1.79
CA LEU A 567 -20.69 -15.48 -1.69
C LEU A 567 -19.58 -16.48 -2.05
N ILE A 568 -18.48 -15.98 -2.57
CA ILE A 568 -17.21 -16.69 -2.67
C ILE A 568 -16.33 -16.23 -1.51
N VAL A 569 -15.81 -17.18 -0.77
CA VAL A 569 -14.84 -16.91 0.31
C VAL A 569 -13.67 -17.86 0.14
N GLY A 570 -12.48 -17.32 0.00
CA GLY A 570 -11.29 -18.12 -0.20
C GLY A 570 -10.03 -17.50 0.38
N ALA A 571 -8.95 -18.26 0.31
CA ALA A 571 -7.62 -17.73 0.53
C ALA A 571 -6.63 -18.47 -0.38
N ARG A 572 -5.62 -17.73 -0.84
CA ARG A 572 -4.49 -18.28 -1.59
C ARG A 572 -3.18 -17.82 -0.98
N ARG A 573 -2.11 -18.52 -1.28
CA ARG A 573 -0.77 -18.13 -0.84
C ARG A 573 -0.10 -17.29 -1.91
N ASP A 574 0.25 -16.07 -1.54
CA ASP A 574 1.10 -15.17 -2.31
C ASP A 574 2.57 -15.41 -1.92
N ALA A 575 3.48 -15.40 -2.90
CA ALA A 575 4.90 -15.69 -2.68
C ALA A 575 5.60 -14.65 -1.79
N ARG A 576 5.13 -13.40 -1.78
CA ARG A 576 5.73 -12.27 -1.04
C ARG A 576 4.97 -11.93 0.24
N PHE A 577 3.64 -12.00 0.18
CA PHE A 577 2.76 -11.55 1.27
C PHE A 577 2.16 -12.70 2.09
N GLY A 578 2.49 -13.96 1.77
CA GLY A 578 1.94 -15.12 2.45
C GLY A 578 0.45 -15.35 2.15
N ALA A 579 -0.32 -15.83 3.11
CA ALA A 579 -1.75 -16.08 2.87
C ALA A 579 -2.53 -14.77 2.67
N VAL A 580 -3.35 -14.72 1.61
CA VAL A 580 -4.28 -13.61 1.30
C VAL A 580 -5.70 -14.15 1.20
N ALA A 581 -6.63 -13.48 1.85
CA ALA A 581 -8.04 -13.83 1.84
C ALA A 581 -8.75 -13.09 0.70
N ILE A 582 -9.75 -13.75 0.12
CA ILE A 582 -10.57 -13.25 -0.98
C ILE A 582 -12.02 -13.40 -0.56
N VAL A 583 -12.80 -12.35 -0.71
CA VAL A 583 -14.26 -12.39 -0.59
C VAL A 583 -14.90 -11.79 -1.84
N GLY A 584 -16.03 -12.32 -2.27
CA GLY A 584 -16.72 -11.82 -3.46
C GLY A 584 -18.17 -12.25 -3.50
N LEU A 585 -18.94 -11.65 -4.42
CA LEU A 585 -20.27 -12.15 -4.76
C LEU A 585 -20.13 -13.49 -5.50
N GLY A 586 -20.96 -14.47 -5.15
CA GLY A 586 -21.01 -15.78 -5.76
C GLY A 586 -22.09 -15.90 -6.86
N GLY A 587 -22.36 -17.14 -7.26
CA GLY A 587 -23.37 -17.46 -8.26
C GLY A 587 -22.99 -17.06 -9.69
N VAL A 588 -23.97 -17.06 -10.60
CA VAL A 588 -23.80 -16.82 -12.04
C VAL A 588 -23.16 -15.45 -12.35
N PHE A 589 -23.27 -14.48 -11.45
CA PHE A 589 -22.73 -13.13 -11.62
C PHE A 589 -21.26 -13.00 -11.24
N ALA A 590 -20.70 -13.93 -10.45
CA ALA A 590 -19.32 -13.89 -9.98
C ALA A 590 -18.31 -13.84 -11.14
N GLU A 591 -18.51 -14.69 -12.16
CA GLU A 591 -17.65 -14.78 -13.32
C GLU A 591 -17.75 -13.55 -14.23
N LEU A 592 -18.93 -12.94 -14.31
CA LEU A 592 -19.19 -11.78 -15.19
C LEU A 592 -18.66 -10.48 -14.60
N PHE A 593 -18.87 -10.24 -13.30
CA PHE A 593 -18.54 -8.96 -12.68
C PHE A 593 -17.19 -8.92 -11.97
N LYS A 594 -16.61 -10.09 -11.63
CA LYS A 594 -15.34 -10.21 -10.88
C LYS A 594 -15.29 -9.26 -9.68
N ASP A 595 -16.43 -9.17 -8.96
CA ASP A 595 -16.57 -8.29 -7.81
C ASP A 595 -15.99 -8.99 -6.58
N VAL A 596 -14.71 -8.80 -6.39
CA VAL A 596 -13.93 -9.41 -5.31
C VAL A 596 -13.16 -8.36 -4.53
N ALA A 597 -12.98 -8.58 -3.24
CA ALA A 597 -12.13 -7.81 -2.37
C ALA A 597 -11.08 -8.72 -1.73
N ILE A 598 -9.85 -8.21 -1.61
CA ILE A 598 -8.68 -8.94 -1.09
C ILE A 598 -8.24 -8.32 0.24
N GLY A 599 -7.88 -9.18 1.20
CA GLY A 599 -7.28 -8.79 2.47
C GLY A 599 -6.11 -9.69 2.85
N LEU A 600 -5.14 -9.18 3.60
CA LEU A 600 -4.06 -10.01 4.13
C LEU A 600 -4.62 -10.91 5.24
N ALA A 601 -4.36 -12.21 5.13
CA ALA A 601 -4.71 -13.15 6.19
C ALA A 601 -3.63 -13.14 7.31
N PRO A 602 -4.01 -13.38 8.57
CA PRO A 602 -5.35 -13.64 9.06
C PRO A 602 -6.20 -12.37 9.17
N LEU A 603 -7.52 -12.48 8.96
CA LEU A 603 -8.48 -11.38 9.14
C LEU A 603 -9.23 -11.52 10.47
N THR A 604 -9.58 -10.37 11.06
CA THR A 604 -10.66 -10.32 12.06
C THR A 604 -12.02 -10.33 11.37
N ALA A 605 -13.08 -10.67 12.10
CA ALA A 605 -14.44 -10.59 11.56
C ALA A 605 -14.82 -9.16 11.10
N ASP A 606 -14.35 -8.13 11.82
CA ASP A 606 -14.57 -6.74 11.43
C ASP A 606 -13.85 -6.35 10.14
N GLN A 607 -12.64 -6.89 9.92
CA GLN A 607 -11.91 -6.69 8.66
C GLN A 607 -12.61 -7.40 7.50
N ALA A 608 -13.05 -8.64 7.70
CA ALA A 608 -13.81 -9.40 6.71
C ALA A 608 -15.15 -8.73 6.38
N GLU A 609 -15.86 -8.19 7.38
CA GLU A 609 -17.10 -7.45 7.16
C GLU A 609 -16.85 -6.16 6.34
N ARG A 610 -15.78 -5.42 6.62
CA ARG A 610 -15.41 -4.26 5.79
C ARG A 610 -15.11 -4.65 4.35
N LEU A 611 -14.45 -5.79 4.11
CA LEU A 611 -14.21 -6.29 2.75
C LEU A 611 -15.52 -6.63 2.04
N LEU A 612 -16.44 -7.34 2.69
CA LEU A 612 -17.76 -7.65 2.13
C LEU A 612 -18.55 -6.38 1.79
N ARG A 613 -18.53 -5.38 2.68
CA ARG A 613 -19.19 -4.09 2.46
C ARG A 613 -18.51 -3.21 1.40
N SER A 614 -17.26 -3.49 1.05
CA SER A 614 -16.52 -2.76 0.00
C SER A 614 -16.76 -3.28 -1.42
N LEU A 615 -17.48 -4.41 -1.56
CA LEU A 615 -17.86 -4.94 -2.86
C LEU A 615 -18.78 -3.95 -3.59
N ARG A 616 -18.65 -3.86 -4.91
CA ARG A 616 -19.51 -2.99 -5.73
C ARG A 616 -20.98 -3.37 -5.61
N GLY A 617 -21.24 -4.68 -5.51
CA GLY A 617 -22.58 -5.23 -5.29
C GLY A 617 -22.98 -5.36 -3.82
N ALA A 618 -22.30 -4.72 -2.87
CA ALA A 618 -22.61 -4.82 -1.43
C ALA A 618 -24.07 -4.45 -1.07
N ALA A 619 -24.75 -3.67 -1.91
CA ALA A 619 -26.16 -3.36 -1.75
C ALA A 619 -27.06 -4.63 -1.77
N LEU A 620 -26.61 -5.71 -2.41
CA LEU A 620 -27.32 -7.00 -2.42
C LEU A 620 -27.33 -7.68 -1.03
N LEU A 621 -26.41 -7.32 -0.16
CA LEU A 621 -26.35 -7.84 1.21
C LEU A 621 -27.36 -7.17 2.13
N GLY A 622 -27.85 -5.99 1.76
CA GLY A 622 -28.83 -5.22 2.52
C GLY A 622 -30.28 -5.60 2.19
N PRO A 623 -31.23 -5.01 2.93
CA PRO A 623 -32.64 -5.18 2.64
C PRO A 623 -33.04 -4.52 1.31
N ALA A 624 -33.83 -5.23 0.47
CA ALA A 624 -34.27 -4.69 -0.81
C ALA A 624 -35.61 -5.29 -1.24
N ARG A 625 -36.57 -4.47 -1.69
CA ARG A 625 -37.83 -4.86 -2.31
C ARG A 625 -38.58 -5.98 -1.57
N GLY A 626 -38.69 -5.88 -0.23
CA GLY A 626 -39.41 -6.86 0.59
C GLY A 626 -38.59 -8.10 1.00
N ARG A 627 -37.32 -8.18 0.61
CA ARG A 627 -36.36 -9.15 1.12
C ARG A 627 -35.62 -8.53 2.34
N GLU A 628 -35.48 -9.30 3.40
CA GLU A 628 -34.61 -8.95 4.52
C GLU A 628 -33.14 -8.94 4.08
N GLY A 629 -32.29 -8.11 4.74
CA GLY A 629 -30.86 -8.17 4.56
C GLY A 629 -30.28 -9.47 5.13
N VAL A 630 -29.17 -9.94 4.55
CA VAL A 630 -28.47 -11.12 5.05
C VAL A 630 -27.63 -10.79 6.28
N ASP A 631 -27.31 -11.79 7.09
CA ASP A 631 -26.40 -11.66 8.21
C ASP A 631 -24.94 -11.57 7.69
N VAL A 632 -24.52 -10.34 7.37
CA VAL A 632 -23.17 -10.04 6.88
C VAL A 632 -22.12 -10.40 7.95
N ARG A 633 -22.49 -10.29 9.23
CA ARG A 633 -21.58 -10.63 10.33
C ARG A 633 -21.24 -12.11 10.35
N ALA A 634 -22.21 -12.99 10.22
CA ALA A 634 -21.99 -14.42 10.15
C ALA A 634 -21.13 -14.82 8.94
N ALA A 635 -21.37 -14.19 7.77
CA ALA A 635 -20.52 -14.40 6.59
C ALA A 635 -19.06 -13.91 6.83
N ALA A 636 -18.89 -12.78 7.50
CA ALA A 636 -17.58 -12.25 7.87
C ALA A 636 -16.85 -13.15 8.87
N GLU A 637 -17.54 -13.76 9.82
CA GLU A 637 -16.96 -14.71 10.78
C GLU A 637 -16.46 -15.99 10.08
N ALA A 638 -17.22 -16.51 9.11
CA ALA A 638 -16.78 -17.63 8.29
C ALA A 638 -15.54 -17.28 7.45
N ALA A 639 -15.52 -16.10 6.82
CA ALA A 639 -14.36 -15.62 6.06
C ALA A 639 -13.13 -15.43 6.96
N ALA A 640 -13.31 -14.87 8.15
CA ALA A 640 -12.24 -14.71 9.12
C ALA A 640 -11.69 -16.07 9.60
N ALA A 641 -12.58 -17.05 9.83
CA ALA A 641 -12.20 -18.41 10.22
C ALA A 641 -11.32 -19.09 9.15
N LEU A 642 -11.77 -19.04 7.88
CA LEU A 642 -11.02 -19.57 6.73
C LEU A 642 -9.67 -18.86 6.60
N SER A 643 -9.64 -17.53 6.73
CA SER A 643 -8.39 -16.77 6.59
C SER A 643 -7.35 -17.10 7.68
N ARG A 644 -7.81 -17.33 8.93
CA ARG A 644 -6.95 -17.78 10.02
C ARG A 644 -6.38 -19.17 9.74
N LEU A 645 -7.22 -20.08 9.25
CA LEU A 645 -6.78 -21.42 8.85
C LEU A 645 -5.69 -21.35 7.77
N ALA A 646 -5.91 -20.58 6.69
CA ALA A 646 -4.94 -20.40 5.62
C ALA A 646 -3.61 -19.80 6.10
N ALA A 647 -3.65 -18.87 7.05
CA ALA A 647 -2.45 -18.29 7.64
C ALA A 647 -1.67 -19.30 8.50
N ALA A 648 -2.38 -20.21 9.21
CA ALA A 648 -1.79 -21.20 10.10
C ALA A 648 -1.26 -22.46 9.37
N ARG A 649 -1.71 -22.71 8.12
CA ARG A 649 -1.41 -23.94 7.35
C ARG A 649 -0.61 -23.60 6.09
N PRO A 650 0.76 -23.57 6.18
CA PRO A 650 1.61 -23.30 5.01
C PRO A 650 1.56 -24.40 3.94
N ASP A 651 1.12 -25.59 4.27
CA ASP A 651 0.87 -26.72 3.38
C ASP A 651 -0.40 -26.57 2.52
N ILE A 652 -1.19 -25.50 2.71
CA ILE A 652 -2.32 -25.15 1.86
C ILE A 652 -1.90 -24.04 0.89
N ALA A 653 -1.95 -24.31 -0.42
CA ALA A 653 -1.76 -23.32 -1.47
C ALA A 653 -3.02 -22.46 -1.69
N GLU A 654 -4.18 -23.13 -1.69
CA GLU A 654 -5.48 -22.48 -1.90
C GLU A 654 -6.57 -23.19 -1.10
N ILE A 655 -7.49 -22.40 -0.57
CA ILE A 655 -8.71 -22.90 0.10
C ILE A 655 -9.87 -22.01 -0.32
N GLU A 656 -11.00 -22.63 -0.70
CA GLU A 656 -12.17 -21.94 -1.22
C GLU A 656 -13.46 -22.56 -0.68
N ILE A 657 -14.41 -21.69 -0.35
CA ILE A 657 -15.81 -21.99 -0.12
C ILE A 657 -16.60 -21.31 -1.26
N ASN A 658 -17.24 -22.09 -2.09
CA ASN A 658 -18.00 -21.61 -3.24
C ASN A 658 -19.22 -22.53 -3.54
N PRO A 659 -20.44 -22.13 -3.13
CA PRO A 659 -20.74 -20.88 -2.44
C PRO A 659 -20.76 -20.97 -0.89
N LEU A 660 -20.53 -19.83 -0.24
CA LEU A 660 -21.01 -19.55 1.12
C LEU A 660 -22.38 -18.87 0.99
N LEU A 661 -23.44 -19.50 1.44
CA LEU A 661 -24.79 -18.95 1.43
C LEU A 661 -24.99 -18.07 2.67
N ALA A 662 -25.11 -16.76 2.47
CA ALA A 662 -25.50 -15.82 3.52
C ALA A 662 -27.01 -15.62 3.50
N THR A 663 -27.68 -15.80 4.65
CA THR A 663 -29.12 -15.64 4.85
C THR A 663 -29.41 -14.65 5.97
N PRO A 664 -30.65 -14.19 6.16
CA PRO A 664 -30.98 -13.35 7.33
C PRO A 664 -30.70 -14.01 8.69
N SER A 665 -30.63 -15.34 8.73
CA SER A 665 -30.42 -16.12 9.97
C SER A 665 -28.98 -16.61 10.18
N GLY A 666 -28.05 -16.28 9.29
CA GLY A 666 -26.65 -16.70 9.39
C GLY A 666 -25.99 -17.00 8.06
N ALA A 667 -24.84 -17.67 8.09
CA ALA A 667 -24.10 -18.09 6.89
C ALA A 667 -23.83 -19.60 6.93
N LEU A 668 -23.85 -20.24 5.76
CA LEU A 668 -23.71 -21.69 5.62
C LEU A 668 -22.86 -22.03 4.40
N ALA A 669 -21.75 -22.73 4.57
CA ALA A 669 -20.96 -23.23 3.45
C ALA A 669 -21.64 -24.41 2.77
N LEU A 670 -21.74 -24.34 1.45
CA LEU A 670 -22.40 -25.40 0.66
C LEU A 670 -21.39 -26.27 -0.10
N ASP A 671 -20.25 -25.71 -0.46
CA ASP A 671 -19.14 -26.46 -1.08
C ASP A 671 -17.79 -25.92 -0.62
N ALA A 672 -16.77 -26.78 -0.59
CA ALA A 672 -15.43 -26.42 -0.21
C ALA A 672 -14.39 -27.21 -0.98
N ARG A 673 -13.23 -26.60 -1.19
CA ARG A 673 -12.09 -27.19 -1.86
C ARG A 673 -10.79 -26.71 -1.22
N ILE A 674 -9.83 -27.62 -1.07
CA ILE A 674 -8.47 -27.30 -0.67
C ILE A 674 -7.50 -27.81 -1.73
N ILE A 675 -6.51 -26.99 -2.09
CA ILE A 675 -5.39 -27.38 -2.94
C ILE A 675 -4.13 -27.37 -2.07
N PRO A 676 -3.46 -28.52 -1.91
CA PRO A 676 -2.20 -28.58 -1.18
C PRO A 676 -1.10 -27.78 -1.88
N ALA A 677 -0.18 -27.25 -1.09
CA ALA A 677 1.08 -26.73 -1.62
C ALA A 677 1.91 -27.90 -2.15
N THR A 678 2.45 -27.78 -3.37
CA THR A 678 3.37 -28.77 -3.91
C THR A 678 4.72 -28.62 -3.24
N GLU A 679 5.31 -29.75 -2.79
CA GLU A 679 6.71 -29.79 -2.32
C GLU A 679 7.62 -29.37 -3.50
N GLY A 680 8.04 -28.10 -3.55
CA GLY A 680 8.88 -27.57 -4.63
C GLY A 680 8.57 -26.12 -5.03
N GLY A 681 7.52 -25.51 -4.53
CA GLY A 681 7.14 -24.13 -4.85
C GLY A 681 7.94 -23.03 -4.13
N ALA A 682 8.90 -23.38 -3.28
CA ALA A 682 9.69 -22.40 -2.52
C ALA A 682 10.93 -21.86 -3.26
N ASP A 683 11.33 -22.47 -4.40
CA ASP A 683 12.57 -22.13 -5.13
C ASP A 683 12.35 -21.55 -6.54
N ALA A 684 11.15 -21.16 -6.90
CA ALA A 684 10.87 -20.47 -8.17
C ALA A 684 10.53 -18.99 -7.92
N GLY A 685 11.54 -18.21 -7.53
CA GLY A 685 11.41 -16.77 -7.35
C GLY A 685 12.77 -16.07 -7.27
#